data_6d6fca1bbe2846febf8a75c7bb3e447a
#
_entry.id   6d6fca1bbe2846febf8a75c7bb3e447a
#
_cell.length_a   1.000
_cell.length_b   1.000
_cell.length_c   1.000
_cell.angle_alpha   90.00
_cell.angle_beta   90.00
_cell.angle_gamma   90.00
#
_symmetry.space_group_name_H-M   'P 1'
#
loop_
_entity.id
_entity.type
_entity.pdbx_description
1 polymer ?
#
loop_
_entity_poly.entity_id
_entity_poly.type
_entity_poly.pdbx_seq_one_letter_code
_entity_poly.pdbx_strand_id
1 'polypeptide(L)'
;MKQILQSLKTGATEVAEVPVPSVDRGQLLITTSCTLVSVGTERMLVEFGKAGWIEKARQQPDKVRMVLDKIKTDGLQPTLEAVFNKLDQPLPLGYCNVGRVAEFGKGVVGFELGDRVISNGKHAEVVSVPINLCAKVPDLVTDEEASFTVLGAIALQGIRLVQPTLGETVVVTGLGLIGLVTVQLLRAHGCRVLGLDFDKNKLELARQFGAEVVDLAAGQDPVKAAELYSRGRGVDAVIVTAATKSSEPMHQAALMCRKRGRIVLVGVTGLELSRDDFFKKELTFQVSASYGPGRYDPNYEEKGQDYPVGFVRWTEQRNFEAVLDMMADGRLNVKPLISHRFGIDEAENAYELVGGAGPSLGILLLYPGIEVSTAARTVSLLVDAGLQARKVGAGSGNAAVSFVGAGNYATAVLIPAFKDAGAHLRSVASSAGVSGLHAGRKFGFDETTTDTSRVFSDNASNTVVITTQHDSHARFVLQGLEAGKHVFVEKPLCLTFAELSDIESAYSKACGPLADSPILMVGFNRRFAPQVQKIKHLLNGVSGPKSFIMTVNAGAIPADHWTQDVEAGGGRIIGEACHFIDLLRFLAGSPIVSWNKVLMNASTDDTVTINLKFNDGSIGTVHYFSNGTKAFPKERLEVFAAGRVLQLDNYRKLTGFGWPGFTKMNLWRQDKGQKACAKAFVDAVSKGGAAPISIEEIFEISRVSIEIAQ
;
A
#
# COMPACT_ATOMS: atom_id res chain seq x y z
N MET A 1 19.88 7.78 -1.07
CA MET A 1 19.18 8.93 -1.69
C MET A 1 18.33 9.66 -0.67
N LYS A 2 18.15 10.97 -0.87
CA LYS A 2 17.27 11.79 -0.02
C LYS A 2 15.81 11.69 -0.46
N GLN A 3 14.91 11.59 0.50
CA GLN A 3 13.45 11.56 0.29
C GLN A 3 12.73 12.27 1.42
N ILE A 4 11.66 12.98 1.11
CA ILE A 4 10.86 13.70 2.10
C ILE A 4 9.79 12.76 2.67
N LEU A 5 9.82 12.61 3.99
CA LEU A 5 8.92 11.76 4.75
C LEU A 5 8.14 12.57 5.79
N GLN A 6 6.85 12.26 5.91
CA GLN A 6 5.95 12.84 6.91
C GLN A 6 5.63 11.80 7.98
N SER A 7 5.89 12.12 9.24
CA SER A 7 5.42 11.33 10.37
C SER A 7 3.93 11.62 10.63
N LEU A 8 3.09 10.63 10.44
CA LEU A 8 1.66 10.77 10.79
C LEU A 8 1.42 10.73 12.31
N LYS A 9 2.42 10.33 13.09
CA LYS A 9 2.34 10.26 14.56
C LYS A 9 2.70 11.59 15.22
N THR A 10 3.79 12.21 14.78
CA THR A 10 4.33 13.45 15.38
C THR A 10 4.00 14.70 14.58
N GLY A 11 3.64 14.58 13.30
CA GLY A 11 3.47 15.69 12.39
C GLY A 11 4.77 16.29 11.88
N ALA A 12 5.92 15.70 12.17
CA ALA A 12 7.21 16.16 11.67
C ALA A 12 7.41 15.75 10.21
N THR A 13 7.99 16.64 9.42
CA THR A 13 8.49 16.39 8.07
C THR A 13 10.01 16.31 8.16
N GLU A 14 10.61 15.28 7.57
CA GLU A 14 12.08 15.11 7.56
C GLU A 14 12.59 14.79 6.16
N VAL A 15 13.83 15.16 5.87
CA VAL A 15 14.60 14.68 4.73
C VAL A 15 15.36 13.43 5.18
N ALA A 16 14.87 12.27 4.79
CA ALA A 16 15.44 10.99 5.22
C ALA A 16 16.38 10.42 4.15
N GLU A 17 17.46 9.80 4.59
CA GLU A 17 18.32 9.00 3.72
C GLU A 17 17.75 7.59 3.58
N VAL A 18 17.31 7.23 2.36
CA VAL A 18 16.67 5.94 2.04
C VAL A 18 17.45 5.23 0.92
N PRO A 19 17.39 3.89 0.82
CA PRO A 19 17.92 3.19 -0.34
C PRO A 19 17.26 3.64 -1.64
N VAL A 20 18.00 3.65 -2.74
CA VAL A 20 17.41 3.86 -4.09
C VAL A 20 16.44 2.73 -4.39
N PRO A 21 15.21 3.01 -4.86
CA PRO A 21 14.22 1.96 -5.12
C PRO A 21 14.68 1.00 -6.22
N SER A 22 14.21 -0.25 -6.15
CA SER A 22 14.33 -1.18 -7.28
C SER A 22 13.30 -0.83 -8.35
N VAL A 23 13.59 -1.21 -9.60
CA VAL A 23 12.66 -1.07 -10.71
C VAL A 23 11.95 -2.39 -10.97
N ASP A 24 10.61 -2.37 -10.97
CA ASP A 24 9.79 -3.53 -11.27
C ASP A 24 9.31 -3.53 -12.72
N ARG A 25 8.65 -4.63 -13.14
CA ARG A 25 8.08 -4.74 -14.48
C ARG A 25 7.11 -3.58 -14.75
N GLY A 26 7.24 -2.95 -15.94
CA GLY A 26 6.38 -1.84 -16.37
C GLY A 26 6.64 -0.51 -15.68
N GLN A 27 7.79 -0.34 -14.98
CA GLN A 27 8.14 0.88 -14.27
C GLN A 27 9.38 1.55 -14.86
N LEU A 28 9.47 2.87 -14.68
CA LEU A 28 10.63 3.69 -14.95
C LEU A 28 11.33 4.06 -13.64
N LEU A 29 12.64 3.96 -13.60
CA LEU A 29 13.47 4.57 -12.57
C LEU A 29 13.90 5.94 -13.09
N ILE A 30 13.54 7.00 -12.35
CA ILE A 30 13.70 8.38 -12.78
C ILE A 30 14.61 9.10 -11.79
N THR A 31 15.71 9.70 -12.27
CA THR A 31 16.51 10.66 -11.49
C THR A 31 15.82 12.02 -11.55
N THR A 32 15.43 12.52 -10.40
CA THR A 32 14.65 13.74 -10.26
C THR A 32 15.49 14.98 -10.50
N SER A 33 14.97 15.93 -11.25
CA SER A 33 15.53 17.28 -11.41
C SER A 33 14.75 18.34 -10.66
N CYS A 34 13.41 18.21 -10.65
CA CYS A 34 12.51 19.17 -10.03
C CYS A 34 11.21 18.49 -9.55
N THR A 35 10.66 18.95 -8.42
CA THR A 35 9.31 18.57 -8.00
C THR A 35 8.53 19.79 -7.52
N LEU A 36 7.21 19.77 -7.72
CA LEU A 36 6.32 20.84 -7.27
C LEU A 36 5.59 20.40 -5.99
N VAL A 37 5.73 21.19 -4.93
CA VAL A 37 4.95 21.03 -3.69
C VAL A 37 3.56 21.62 -3.89
N SER A 38 2.56 20.78 -3.77
CA SER A 38 1.15 21.16 -3.86
C SER A 38 0.64 21.64 -2.50
N VAL A 39 0.75 22.95 -2.25
CA VAL A 39 0.41 23.56 -0.95
C VAL A 39 -0.99 23.16 -0.48
N GLY A 40 -2.00 23.07 -1.36
CA GLY A 40 -3.37 22.70 -0.97
C GLY A 40 -3.48 21.26 -0.46
N THR A 41 -2.92 20.29 -1.17
CA THR A 41 -3.02 18.87 -0.84
C THR A 41 -2.06 18.49 0.29
N GLU A 42 -0.82 18.98 0.22
CA GLU A 42 0.20 18.58 1.19
C GLU A 42 0.01 19.24 2.55
N ARG A 43 -0.56 20.47 2.59
CA ARG A 43 -1.00 21.10 3.84
C ARG A 43 -1.98 20.21 4.61
N MET A 44 -2.95 19.59 3.93
CA MET A 44 -3.90 18.69 4.58
C MET A 44 -3.19 17.47 5.21
N LEU A 45 -2.17 16.93 4.55
CA LEU A 45 -1.37 15.82 5.08
C LEU A 45 -0.54 16.22 6.29
N VAL A 46 0.10 17.39 6.23
CA VAL A 46 0.88 17.97 7.34
C VAL A 46 -0.04 18.28 8.54
N GLU A 47 -1.18 18.92 8.30
CA GLU A 47 -2.17 19.24 9.34
C GLU A 47 -2.75 17.95 9.96
N PHE A 48 -3.07 16.96 9.14
CA PHE A 48 -3.48 15.65 9.65
C PHE A 48 -2.40 15.00 10.53
N GLY A 49 -1.13 15.07 10.13
CA GLY A 49 -0.01 14.61 10.93
C GLY A 49 0.07 15.31 12.30
N LYS A 50 -0.11 16.63 12.33
CA LYS A 50 -0.07 17.47 13.54
C LYS A 50 -1.33 17.37 14.41
N ALA A 51 -2.45 16.91 13.86
CA ALA A 51 -3.73 16.81 14.57
C ALA A 51 -3.67 15.81 15.74
N GLY A 52 -4.38 16.12 16.84
CA GLY A 52 -4.55 15.21 17.95
C GLY A 52 -5.42 13.97 17.58
N TRP A 53 -5.39 12.94 18.40
CA TRP A 53 -6.08 11.66 18.17
C TRP A 53 -7.59 11.80 17.92
N ILE A 54 -8.25 12.68 18.68
CA ILE A 54 -9.69 12.94 18.54
C ILE A 54 -9.99 13.60 17.20
N GLU A 55 -9.16 14.54 16.79
CA GLU A 55 -9.31 15.24 15.53
C GLU A 55 -9.04 14.31 14.34
N LYS A 56 -7.99 13.47 14.40
CA LYS A 56 -7.73 12.41 13.40
C LYS A 56 -8.91 11.45 13.26
N ALA A 57 -9.51 11.07 14.39
CA ALA A 57 -10.70 10.20 14.38
C ALA A 57 -11.90 10.88 13.70
N ARG A 58 -12.14 12.17 13.99
CA ARG A 58 -13.23 12.95 13.37
C ARG A 58 -13.05 13.13 11.86
N GLN A 59 -11.81 13.27 11.40
CA GLN A 59 -11.49 13.43 9.97
C GLN A 59 -11.67 12.13 9.17
N GLN A 60 -11.73 10.97 9.82
CA GLN A 60 -11.80 9.65 9.18
C GLN A 60 -12.86 8.72 9.81
N PRO A 61 -14.16 9.08 9.75
CA PRO A 61 -15.22 8.35 10.44
C PRO A 61 -15.36 6.89 9.98
N ASP A 62 -15.13 6.61 8.70
CA ASP A 62 -15.18 5.24 8.16
C ASP A 62 -14.08 4.34 8.74
N LYS A 63 -12.87 4.88 8.90
CA LYS A 63 -11.77 4.14 9.54
C LYS A 63 -12.04 3.91 11.02
N VAL A 64 -12.68 4.87 11.71
CA VAL A 64 -13.12 4.69 13.10
C VAL A 64 -14.11 3.54 13.20
N ARG A 65 -15.08 3.45 12.28
CA ARG A 65 -16.04 2.35 12.22
C ARG A 65 -15.35 1.00 12.03
N MET A 66 -14.40 0.92 11.09
CA MET A 66 -13.58 -0.29 10.88
C MET A 66 -12.79 -0.68 12.15
N VAL A 67 -12.24 0.29 12.89
CA VAL A 67 -11.53 0.07 14.14
C VAL A 67 -12.48 -0.48 15.21
N LEU A 68 -13.69 0.10 15.36
CA LEU A 68 -14.70 -0.38 16.30
C LEU A 68 -15.14 -1.81 16.00
N ASP A 69 -15.33 -2.15 14.74
CA ASP A 69 -15.69 -3.52 14.34
C ASP A 69 -14.52 -4.49 14.61
N LYS A 70 -13.28 -4.06 14.36
CA LYS A 70 -12.10 -4.87 14.68
C LYS A 70 -11.89 -5.06 16.18
N ILE A 71 -12.26 -4.09 17.02
CA ILE A 71 -12.25 -4.24 18.49
C ILE A 71 -13.20 -5.36 18.94
N LYS A 72 -14.36 -5.49 18.31
CA LYS A 72 -15.32 -6.57 18.63
C LYS A 72 -14.78 -7.96 18.32
N THR A 73 -14.00 -8.10 17.24
CA THR A 73 -13.46 -9.39 16.78
C THR A 73 -12.11 -9.75 17.41
N ASP A 74 -11.16 -8.81 17.42
CA ASP A 74 -9.77 -9.05 17.81
C ASP A 74 -9.48 -8.57 19.24
N GLY A 75 -10.36 -7.74 19.80
CA GLY A 75 -10.17 -7.09 21.10
C GLY A 75 -9.54 -5.71 20.99
N LEU A 76 -9.65 -4.92 22.07
CA LEU A 76 -9.22 -3.52 22.11
C LEU A 76 -7.72 -3.36 21.84
N GLN A 77 -6.88 -4.10 22.57
CA GLN A 77 -5.44 -3.91 22.55
C GLN A 77 -4.77 -4.30 21.21
N PRO A 78 -5.04 -5.48 20.59
CA PRO A 78 -4.48 -5.81 19.27
C PRO A 78 -4.92 -4.83 18.20
N THR A 79 -6.13 -4.30 18.31
CA THR A 79 -6.64 -3.31 17.36
C THR A 79 -5.94 -1.97 17.52
N LEU A 80 -5.74 -1.49 18.76
CA LEU A 80 -4.97 -0.27 19.02
C LEU A 80 -3.52 -0.42 18.53
N GLU A 81 -2.86 -1.53 18.82
CA GLU A 81 -1.50 -1.82 18.34
C GLU A 81 -1.43 -1.77 16.80
N ALA A 82 -2.43 -2.32 16.10
CA ALA A 82 -2.49 -2.26 14.63
C ALA A 82 -2.68 -0.82 14.10
N VAL A 83 -3.53 -0.02 14.76
CA VAL A 83 -3.73 1.40 14.42
C VAL A 83 -2.45 2.21 14.65
N PHE A 84 -1.80 2.03 15.81
CA PHE A 84 -0.54 2.69 16.13
C PHE A 84 0.57 2.32 15.15
N ASN A 85 0.71 1.04 14.80
CA ASN A 85 1.70 0.60 13.82
C ASN A 85 1.47 1.21 12.45
N LYS A 86 0.20 1.39 12.02
CA LYS A 86 -0.11 2.02 10.74
C LYS A 86 0.20 3.53 10.74
N LEU A 87 -0.05 4.22 11.85
CA LEU A 87 0.26 5.65 11.99
C LEU A 87 1.74 5.93 12.25
N ASP A 88 2.48 4.93 12.67
CA ASP A 88 3.93 4.99 12.88
C ASP A 88 4.73 4.91 11.56
N GLN A 89 4.11 4.39 10.49
CA GLN A 89 4.75 4.34 9.17
C GLN A 89 4.87 5.73 8.58
N PRO A 90 6.08 6.17 8.17
CA PRO A 90 6.26 7.47 7.54
C PRO A 90 5.61 7.47 6.15
N LEU A 91 5.00 8.59 5.80
CA LEU A 91 4.35 8.81 4.51
C LEU A 91 5.29 9.56 3.57
N PRO A 92 5.68 9.01 2.42
CA PRO A 92 6.38 9.74 1.39
C PRO A 92 5.51 10.87 0.81
N LEU A 93 6.01 12.11 0.81
CA LEU A 93 5.30 13.26 0.26
C LEU A 93 5.58 13.45 -1.23
N GLY A 94 4.73 14.24 -1.90
CA GLY A 94 4.86 14.60 -3.32
C GLY A 94 4.12 13.67 -4.29
N TYR A 95 3.78 14.25 -5.45
CA TYR A 95 3.17 13.57 -6.61
C TYR A 95 3.32 14.35 -7.91
N CYS A 96 4.27 15.29 -7.98
CA CYS A 96 4.55 16.12 -9.16
C CYS A 96 6.06 16.13 -9.38
N ASN A 97 6.56 15.17 -10.14
CA ASN A 97 7.99 14.91 -10.32
C ASN A 97 8.38 15.10 -11.79
N VAL A 98 9.55 15.68 -12.00
CA VAL A 98 10.21 15.79 -13.30
C VAL A 98 11.63 15.24 -13.17
N GLY A 99 12.07 14.51 -14.17
CA GLY A 99 13.44 13.99 -14.18
C GLY A 99 13.81 13.28 -15.46
N ARG A 100 14.84 12.46 -15.38
CA ARG A 100 15.34 11.67 -16.52
C ARG A 100 15.27 10.18 -16.23
N VAL A 101 14.89 9.41 -17.24
CA VAL A 101 14.85 7.95 -17.18
C VAL A 101 16.29 7.43 -17.03
N ALA A 102 16.58 6.79 -15.90
CA ALA A 102 17.89 6.20 -15.59
C ALA A 102 17.91 4.68 -15.80
N GLU A 103 16.79 4.01 -15.57
CA GLU A 103 16.63 2.56 -15.74
C GLU A 103 15.15 2.29 -16.03
N PHE A 104 14.82 1.15 -16.64
CA PHE A 104 13.42 0.73 -16.81
C PHE A 104 13.28 -0.78 -16.65
N GLY A 105 12.11 -1.19 -16.16
CA GLY A 105 11.76 -2.58 -15.94
C GLY A 105 11.36 -3.31 -17.22
N LYS A 106 11.23 -4.63 -17.13
CA LYS A 106 10.76 -5.45 -18.26
C LYS A 106 9.38 -5.02 -18.72
N GLY A 107 9.15 -5.01 -20.02
CA GLY A 107 7.85 -4.69 -20.63
C GLY A 107 7.56 -3.20 -20.83
N VAL A 108 8.51 -2.32 -20.49
CA VAL A 108 8.40 -0.89 -20.80
C VAL A 108 8.53 -0.68 -22.31
N VAL A 109 7.62 0.11 -22.88
CA VAL A 109 7.59 0.50 -24.28
C VAL A 109 7.39 2.02 -24.36
N GLY A 110 7.98 2.66 -25.37
CA GLY A 110 7.78 4.08 -25.65
C GLY A 110 8.72 5.04 -24.88
N PHE A 111 9.60 4.53 -24.02
CA PHE A 111 10.59 5.33 -23.28
C PHE A 111 12.01 4.82 -23.53
N GLU A 112 12.98 5.74 -23.50
CA GLU A 112 14.41 5.46 -23.68
C GLU A 112 15.22 6.03 -22.49
N LEU A 113 16.42 5.51 -22.28
CA LEU A 113 17.35 6.06 -21.28
C LEU A 113 17.67 7.52 -21.59
N GLY A 114 17.63 8.37 -20.57
CA GLY A 114 17.86 9.80 -20.69
C GLY A 114 16.64 10.64 -21.10
N ASP A 115 15.53 10.02 -21.50
CA ASP A 115 14.27 10.74 -21.77
C ASP A 115 13.90 11.64 -20.58
N ARG A 116 13.55 12.89 -20.90
CA ARG A 116 12.97 13.80 -19.90
C ARG A 116 11.49 13.45 -19.73
N VAL A 117 11.09 13.18 -18.48
CA VAL A 117 9.73 12.74 -18.17
C VAL A 117 9.17 13.47 -16.96
N ILE A 118 7.85 13.70 -17.00
CA ILE A 118 7.06 13.99 -15.81
C ILE A 118 6.50 12.69 -15.24
N SER A 119 6.23 12.67 -13.96
CA SER A 119 5.55 11.57 -13.31
C SER A 119 4.79 12.01 -12.06
N ASN A 120 3.95 11.11 -11.50
CA ASN A 120 3.37 11.29 -10.18
C ASN A 120 4.32 10.85 -9.04
N GLY A 121 5.62 10.78 -9.31
CA GLY A 121 6.66 10.43 -8.36
C GLY A 121 6.71 11.33 -7.13
N LYS A 122 7.29 10.81 -6.06
CA LYS A 122 7.42 11.48 -4.76
C LYS A 122 8.55 12.53 -4.77
N HIS A 123 8.62 13.31 -3.70
CA HIS A 123 9.76 14.21 -3.44
C HIS A 123 10.97 13.38 -2.98
N ALA A 124 11.73 12.89 -3.94
CA ALA A 124 12.92 12.08 -3.74
C ALA A 124 13.91 12.30 -4.88
N GLU A 125 15.19 12.08 -4.63
CA GLU A 125 16.24 12.18 -5.66
C GLU A 125 16.08 11.14 -6.77
N VAL A 126 15.50 9.96 -6.46
CA VAL A 126 15.18 8.92 -7.43
C VAL A 126 13.79 8.35 -7.11
N VAL A 127 12.98 8.13 -8.14
CA VAL A 127 11.64 7.53 -7.99
C VAL A 127 11.47 6.37 -8.97
N SER A 128 10.75 5.33 -8.56
CA SER A 128 10.27 4.26 -9.45
C SER A 128 8.78 4.46 -9.67
N VAL A 129 8.37 4.63 -10.95
CA VAL A 129 6.99 5.00 -11.30
C VAL A 129 6.50 4.17 -12.48
N PRO A 130 5.26 3.64 -12.44
CA PRO A 130 4.64 2.94 -13.56
C PRO A 130 4.52 3.81 -14.81
N ILE A 131 4.68 3.20 -16.00
CA ILE A 131 4.73 3.91 -17.29
C ILE A 131 3.48 4.73 -17.59
N ASN A 132 2.28 4.26 -17.21
CA ASN A 132 1.03 4.98 -17.44
C ASN A 132 0.87 6.26 -16.59
N LEU A 133 1.75 6.43 -15.60
CA LEU A 133 1.84 7.63 -14.75
C LEU A 133 3.03 8.52 -15.12
N CYS A 134 3.61 8.33 -16.32
CA CYS A 134 4.70 9.10 -16.88
C CYS A 134 4.34 9.64 -18.26
N ALA A 135 4.88 10.82 -18.62
CA ALA A 135 4.80 11.38 -19.97
C ALA A 135 6.11 12.09 -20.34
N LYS A 136 6.49 12.03 -21.63
CA LYS A 136 7.71 12.70 -22.12
C LYS A 136 7.52 14.21 -22.12
N VAL A 137 8.54 14.94 -21.69
CA VAL A 137 8.56 16.41 -21.67
C VAL A 137 9.04 16.93 -23.02
N PRO A 138 8.26 17.77 -23.74
CA PRO A 138 8.70 18.42 -24.96
C PRO A 138 9.93 19.33 -24.72
N ASP A 139 10.81 19.48 -25.72
CA ASP A 139 12.06 20.25 -25.59
C ASP A 139 11.83 21.73 -25.23
N LEU A 140 10.72 22.31 -25.68
CA LEU A 140 10.35 23.69 -25.42
C LEU A 140 9.87 23.95 -23.97
N VAL A 141 9.59 22.89 -23.19
CA VAL A 141 9.10 22.99 -21.80
C VAL A 141 10.27 22.74 -20.87
N THR A 142 10.51 23.67 -19.95
CA THR A 142 11.53 23.51 -18.91
C THR A 142 11.08 22.54 -17.82
N ASP A 143 12.02 21.98 -17.03
CA ASP A 143 11.69 21.08 -15.93
C ASP A 143 10.82 21.75 -14.87
N GLU A 144 11.07 23.04 -14.58
CA GLU A 144 10.25 23.82 -13.65
C GLU A 144 8.79 23.95 -14.15
N GLU A 145 8.58 24.24 -15.43
CA GLU A 145 7.24 24.30 -16.02
C GLU A 145 6.58 22.92 -16.04
N ALA A 146 7.31 21.89 -16.46
CA ALA A 146 6.82 20.53 -16.54
C ALA A 146 6.35 19.99 -15.19
N SER A 147 6.92 20.47 -14.06
CA SER A 147 6.51 20.04 -12.72
C SER A 147 5.04 20.36 -12.39
N PHE A 148 4.40 21.29 -13.10
CA PHE A 148 2.98 21.62 -12.96
C PHE A 148 2.04 20.68 -13.72
N THR A 149 2.55 19.74 -14.51
CA THR A 149 1.74 18.91 -15.41
C THR A 149 0.68 18.10 -14.67
N VAL A 150 1.02 17.47 -13.56
CA VAL A 150 0.06 16.65 -12.80
C VAL A 150 -1.08 17.51 -12.24
N LEU A 151 -0.78 18.69 -11.71
CA LEU A 151 -1.81 19.66 -11.29
C LEU A 151 -2.61 20.19 -12.47
N GLY A 152 -1.95 20.41 -13.61
CA GLY A 152 -2.61 20.77 -14.86
C GLY A 152 -3.59 19.71 -15.33
N ALA A 153 -3.26 18.46 -15.22
CA ALA A 153 -4.16 17.35 -15.57
C ALA A 153 -5.38 17.25 -14.63
N ILE A 154 -5.22 17.58 -13.34
CA ILE A 154 -6.36 17.69 -12.40
C ILE A 154 -7.31 18.82 -12.86
N ALA A 155 -6.76 19.97 -13.21
CA ALA A 155 -7.54 21.11 -13.74
C ALA A 155 -8.25 20.72 -15.07
N LEU A 156 -7.52 20.08 -15.98
CA LEU A 156 -8.03 19.64 -17.28
C LEU A 156 -9.13 18.59 -17.16
N GLN A 157 -9.01 17.65 -16.19
CA GLN A 157 -10.07 16.67 -15.93
C GLN A 157 -11.36 17.36 -15.48
N GLY A 158 -11.28 18.37 -14.61
CA GLY A 158 -12.44 19.19 -14.22
C GLY A 158 -13.10 19.85 -15.43
N ILE A 159 -12.31 20.40 -16.35
CA ILE A 159 -12.81 21.03 -17.59
C ILE A 159 -13.45 19.98 -18.51
N ARG A 160 -12.86 18.77 -18.66
CA ARG A 160 -13.42 17.69 -19.46
C ARG A 160 -14.79 17.23 -18.96
N LEU A 161 -14.99 17.20 -17.64
CA LEU A 161 -16.28 16.87 -17.05
C LEU A 161 -17.33 17.96 -17.27
N VAL A 162 -16.92 19.23 -17.30
CA VAL A 162 -17.79 20.36 -17.71
C VAL A 162 -18.21 20.25 -19.16
N GLN A 163 -17.37 19.70 -20.06
CA GLN A 163 -17.60 19.67 -21.51
C GLN A 163 -17.97 21.04 -22.10
N PRO A 164 -17.12 22.09 -21.89
CA PRO A 164 -17.46 23.41 -22.35
C PRO A 164 -17.41 23.51 -23.87
N THR A 165 -18.18 24.45 -24.42
CA THR A 165 -18.12 24.80 -25.84
C THR A 165 -17.59 26.22 -26.01
N LEU A 166 -17.10 26.54 -27.21
CA LEU A 166 -16.53 27.86 -27.53
C LEU A 166 -17.54 28.98 -27.21
N GLY A 167 -17.07 30.00 -26.45
CA GLY A 167 -17.87 31.16 -26.09
C GLY A 167 -18.71 31.00 -24.82
N GLU A 168 -18.76 29.84 -24.20
CA GLU A 168 -19.42 29.64 -22.91
C GLU A 168 -18.80 30.50 -21.80
N THR A 169 -19.63 30.88 -20.84
CA THR A 169 -19.23 31.62 -19.63
C THR A 169 -19.07 30.65 -18.48
N VAL A 170 -17.85 30.57 -17.95
CA VAL A 170 -17.50 29.64 -16.86
C VAL A 170 -16.97 30.42 -15.66
N VAL A 171 -17.46 30.08 -14.47
CA VAL A 171 -16.92 30.59 -13.20
C VAL A 171 -15.91 29.61 -12.63
N VAL A 172 -14.79 30.12 -12.11
CA VAL A 172 -13.80 29.36 -11.33
C VAL A 172 -13.79 29.89 -9.92
N THR A 173 -14.24 29.09 -8.96
CA THR A 173 -14.28 29.46 -7.53
C THR A 173 -13.07 28.89 -6.81
N GLY A 174 -12.20 29.80 -6.30
CA GLY A 174 -10.90 29.48 -5.71
C GLY A 174 -9.78 29.55 -6.74
N LEU A 175 -8.89 30.52 -6.59
CA LEU A 175 -7.79 30.81 -7.52
C LEU A 175 -6.43 30.36 -6.95
N GLY A 176 -6.40 29.18 -6.30
CA GLY A 176 -5.15 28.48 -6.02
C GLY A 176 -4.47 27.99 -7.29
N LEU A 177 -3.42 27.18 -7.19
CA LEU A 177 -2.68 26.64 -8.36
C LEU A 177 -3.62 26.01 -9.39
N ILE A 178 -4.49 25.10 -8.95
CA ILE A 178 -5.45 24.40 -9.83
C ILE A 178 -6.41 25.41 -10.47
N GLY A 179 -6.91 26.39 -9.69
CA GLY A 179 -7.84 27.40 -10.19
C GLY A 179 -7.21 28.31 -11.26
N LEU A 180 -5.98 28.79 -11.03
CA LEU A 180 -5.27 29.64 -11.99
C LEU A 180 -4.88 28.88 -13.27
N VAL A 181 -4.54 27.63 -13.17
CA VAL A 181 -4.33 26.75 -14.35
C VAL A 181 -5.66 26.50 -15.07
N THR A 182 -6.76 26.27 -14.34
CA THR A 182 -8.11 26.11 -14.93
C THR A 182 -8.52 27.36 -15.70
N VAL A 183 -8.25 28.55 -15.17
CA VAL A 183 -8.51 29.83 -15.88
C VAL A 183 -7.81 29.85 -17.23
N GLN A 184 -6.52 29.56 -17.28
CA GLN A 184 -5.74 29.59 -18.53
C GLN A 184 -6.25 28.56 -19.52
N LEU A 185 -6.49 27.30 -19.10
CA LEU A 185 -6.99 26.24 -19.98
C LEU A 185 -8.38 26.55 -20.53
N LEU A 186 -9.29 27.13 -19.74
CA LEU A 186 -10.60 27.60 -20.21
C LEU A 186 -10.47 28.75 -21.22
N ARG A 187 -9.55 29.69 -20.97
CA ARG A 187 -9.25 30.78 -21.91
C ARG A 187 -8.71 30.23 -23.24
N ALA A 188 -7.78 29.29 -23.17
CA ALA A 188 -7.25 28.60 -24.35
C ALA A 188 -8.34 27.84 -25.13
N HIS A 189 -9.36 27.33 -24.42
CA HIS A 189 -10.54 26.68 -25.02
C HIS A 189 -11.55 27.68 -25.62
N GLY A 190 -11.35 28.99 -25.42
CA GLY A 190 -12.21 30.05 -25.95
C GLY A 190 -13.42 30.39 -25.08
N CYS A 191 -13.42 29.98 -23.81
CA CYS A 191 -14.43 30.35 -22.84
C CYS A 191 -14.21 31.78 -22.29
N ARG A 192 -15.30 32.43 -21.85
CA ARG A 192 -15.27 33.62 -21.02
C ARG A 192 -15.17 33.15 -19.56
N VAL A 193 -14.19 33.67 -18.82
CA VAL A 193 -13.91 33.16 -17.46
C VAL A 193 -14.08 34.26 -16.43
N LEU A 194 -14.79 33.96 -15.34
CA LEU A 194 -14.94 34.79 -14.14
C LEU A 194 -14.29 34.03 -12.96
N GLY A 195 -13.24 34.63 -12.38
CA GLY A 195 -12.52 34.05 -11.24
C GLY A 195 -12.96 34.65 -9.91
N LEU A 196 -13.15 33.81 -8.89
CA LEU A 196 -13.56 34.22 -7.55
C LEU A 196 -12.51 33.82 -6.52
N ASP A 197 -12.01 34.79 -5.71
CA ASP A 197 -11.12 34.48 -4.57
C ASP A 197 -11.18 35.62 -3.54
N PHE A 198 -10.60 35.38 -2.36
CA PHE A 198 -10.38 36.37 -1.29
C PHE A 198 -9.01 37.06 -1.38
N ASP A 199 -8.06 36.45 -2.10
CA ASP A 199 -6.66 36.89 -2.18
C ASP A 199 -6.44 37.78 -3.40
N LYS A 200 -6.10 39.06 -3.15
CA LYS A 200 -5.87 40.05 -4.19
C LYS A 200 -4.76 39.71 -5.17
N ASN A 201 -3.70 39.01 -4.71
CA ASN A 201 -2.60 38.64 -5.58
C ASN A 201 -3.04 37.56 -6.58
N LYS A 202 -3.86 36.59 -6.12
CA LYS A 202 -4.43 35.57 -6.99
C LYS A 202 -5.43 36.14 -7.99
N LEU A 203 -6.24 37.11 -7.56
CA LEU A 203 -7.15 37.85 -8.46
C LEU A 203 -6.37 38.60 -9.55
N GLU A 204 -5.23 39.20 -9.21
CA GLU A 204 -4.40 39.90 -10.19
C GLU A 204 -3.77 38.92 -11.20
N LEU A 205 -3.28 37.77 -10.76
CA LEU A 205 -2.81 36.74 -11.67
C LEU A 205 -3.92 36.23 -12.60
N ALA A 206 -5.14 36.04 -12.08
CA ALA A 206 -6.28 35.62 -12.91
C ALA A 206 -6.62 36.70 -13.99
N ARG A 207 -6.52 38.01 -13.67
CA ARG A 207 -6.67 39.07 -14.67
C ARG A 207 -5.60 39.01 -15.75
N GLN A 208 -4.34 38.81 -15.34
CA GLN A 208 -3.22 38.66 -16.28
C GLN A 208 -3.44 37.47 -17.24
N PHE A 209 -4.10 36.41 -16.76
CA PHE A 209 -4.48 35.25 -17.56
C PHE A 209 -5.78 35.44 -18.35
N GLY A 210 -6.37 36.66 -18.34
CA GLY A 210 -7.52 37.02 -19.16
C GLY A 210 -8.89 36.69 -18.56
N ALA A 211 -8.99 36.44 -17.26
CA ALA A 211 -10.27 36.35 -16.57
C ALA A 211 -10.75 37.71 -16.06
N GLU A 212 -12.06 37.92 -16.00
CA GLU A 212 -12.63 38.90 -15.06
C GLU A 212 -12.66 38.28 -13.65
N VAL A 213 -12.70 39.12 -12.62
CA VAL A 213 -12.57 38.65 -11.25
C VAL A 213 -13.55 39.33 -10.28
N VAL A 214 -13.87 38.57 -9.22
CA VAL A 214 -14.69 39.02 -8.09
C VAL A 214 -13.85 38.93 -6.82
N ASP A 215 -13.69 40.06 -6.15
CA ASP A 215 -12.99 40.18 -4.85
C ASP A 215 -13.98 39.91 -3.72
N LEU A 216 -13.95 38.69 -3.22
CA LEU A 216 -14.82 38.24 -2.11
C LEU A 216 -14.43 38.92 -0.78
N ALA A 217 -13.16 39.32 -0.60
CA ALA A 217 -12.70 40.00 0.59
C ALA A 217 -13.21 41.44 0.63
N ALA A 218 -13.46 42.09 -0.54
CA ALA A 218 -14.09 43.38 -0.65
C ALA A 218 -15.62 43.37 -0.50
N GLY A 219 -16.22 42.19 -0.23
CA GLY A 219 -17.67 42.03 -0.07
C GLY A 219 -18.46 42.06 -1.39
N GLN A 220 -17.80 41.84 -2.53
CA GLN A 220 -18.51 41.72 -3.81
C GLN A 220 -19.38 40.47 -3.83
N ASP A 221 -20.62 40.64 -4.28
CA ASP A 221 -21.59 39.53 -4.40
C ASP A 221 -21.29 38.70 -5.65
N PRO A 222 -20.86 37.44 -5.51
CA PRO A 222 -20.46 36.59 -6.63
C PRO A 222 -21.65 36.22 -7.55
N VAL A 223 -22.87 36.11 -7.00
CA VAL A 223 -24.05 35.77 -7.78
C VAL A 223 -24.45 36.90 -8.70
N LYS A 224 -24.49 38.14 -8.17
CA LYS A 224 -24.76 39.35 -8.97
C LYS A 224 -23.67 39.60 -10.03
N ALA A 225 -22.41 39.40 -9.65
CA ALA A 225 -21.30 39.54 -10.58
C ALA A 225 -21.40 38.56 -11.75
N ALA A 226 -21.71 37.29 -11.45
CA ALA A 226 -21.92 36.23 -12.44
C ALA A 226 -23.13 36.53 -13.36
N GLU A 227 -24.21 37.06 -12.79
CA GLU A 227 -25.39 37.45 -13.56
C GLU A 227 -25.05 38.58 -14.57
N LEU A 228 -24.38 39.63 -14.11
CA LEU A 228 -23.91 40.72 -14.96
C LEU A 228 -22.95 40.23 -16.03
N TYR A 229 -21.96 39.42 -15.65
CA TYR A 229 -20.96 38.91 -16.58
C TYR A 229 -21.58 38.02 -17.65
N SER A 230 -22.61 37.23 -17.30
CA SER A 230 -23.38 36.38 -18.22
C SER A 230 -24.48 37.13 -18.98
N ARG A 231 -24.55 38.46 -18.89
CA ARG A 231 -25.58 39.31 -19.54
C ARG A 231 -26.99 38.94 -19.08
N GLY A 232 -27.18 38.69 -17.76
CA GLY A 232 -28.46 38.33 -17.16
C GLY A 232 -28.96 36.91 -17.43
N ARG A 233 -28.14 36.03 -18.06
CA ARG A 233 -28.57 34.67 -18.47
C ARG A 233 -28.22 33.59 -17.43
N GLY A 234 -27.32 33.89 -16.49
CA GLY A 234 -26.63 32.93 -15.67
C GLY A 234 -25.47 32.25 -16.42
N VAL A 235 -24.52 31.70 -15.70
CA VAL A 235 -23.31 31.10 -16.30
C VAL A 235 -23.56 29.66 -16.76
N ASP A 236 -22.82 29.21 -17.78
CA ASP A 236 -22.96 27.89 -18.36
C ASP A 236 -22.43 26.80 -17.44
N ALA A 237 -21.35 27.11 -16.72
CA ALA A 237 -20.77 26.18 -15.75
C ALA A 237 -20.03 26.90 -14.62
N VAL A 238 -19.84 26.17 -13.51
CA VAL A 238 -18.99 26.57 -12.38
C VAL A 238 -18.02 25.41 -12.07
N ILE A 239 -16.73 25.73 -12.00
CA ILE A 239 -15.70 24.81 -11.52
C ILE A 239 -15.26 25.28 -10.13
N VAL A 240 -15.46 24.44 -9.12
CA VAL A 240 -15.10 24.75 -7.73
C VAL A 240 -13.76 24.08 -7.42
N THR A 241 -12.71 24.90 -7.30
CA THR A 241 -11.34 24.46 -6.95
C THR A 241 -10.94 24.88 -5.53
N ALA A 242 -11.86 25.52 -4.78
CA ALA A 242 -11.65 25.96 -3.41
C ALA A 242 -11.50 24.78 -2.44
N ALA A 243 -10.75 25.00 -1.35
CA ALA A 243 -10.62 24.09 -0.23
C ALA A 243 -11.22 24.73 1.03
N THR A 244 -12.39 24.26 1.48
CA THR A 244 -13.10 24.78 2.66
C THR A 244 -14.05 23.71 3.24
N LYS A 245 -14.37 23.82 4.54
CA LYS A 245 -15.39 22.97 5.17
C LYS A 245 -16.82 23.46 4.92
N SER A 246 -16.99 24.70 4.40
CA SER A 246 -18.28 25.31 4.11
C SER A 246 -18.90 24.71 2.85
N SER A 247 -20.23 24.58 2.83
CA SER A 247 -21.02 24.26 1.63
C SER A 247 -21.40 25.51 0.81
N GLU A 248 -21.07 26.71 1.28
CA GLU A 248 -21.41 28.00 0.64
C GLU A 248 -20.93 28.09 -0.82
N PRO A 249 -19.70 27.67 -1.20
CA PRO A 249 -19.30 27.69 -2.59
C PRO A 249 -20.22 26.86 -3.52
N MET A 250 -20.79 25.78 -3.02
CA MET A 250 -21.72 24.94 -3.78
C MET A 250 -23.09 25.59 -3.93
N HIS A 251 -23.59 26.22 -2.88
CA HIS A 251 -24.81 27.01 -2.91
C HIS A 251 -24.69 28.16 -3.92
N GLN A 252 -23.63 28.95 -3.82
CA GLN A 252 -23.35 30.05 -4.75
C GLN A 252 -23.21 29.57 -6.20
N ALA A 253 -22.52 28.45 -6.42
CA ALA A 253 -22.38 27.84 -7.74
C ALA A 253 -23.76 27.53 -8.37
N ALA A 254 -24.68 26.95 -7.59
CA ALA A 254 -26.03 26.67 -8.07
C ALA A 254 -26.82 27.94 -8.39
N LEU A 255 -26.67 28.98 -7.57
CA LEU A 255 -27.33 30.28 -7.82
C LEU A 255 -26.79 31.00 -9.07
N MET A 256 -25.49 30.92 -9.35
CA MET A 256 -24.83 31.52 -10.52
C MET A 256 -25.20 30.85 -11.84
N CYS A 257 -25.44 29.52 -11.83
CA CYS A 257 -25.73 28.78 -13.04
C CYS A 257 -27.07 29.15 -13.70
N ARG A 258 -27.09 29.19 -15.04
CA ARG A 258 -28.34 29.17 -15.81
C ARG A 258 -29.08 27.85 -15.64
N LYS A 259 -30.31 27.75 -16.19
CA LYS A 259 -31.01 26.46 -16.30
C LYS A 259 -30.15 25.48 -17.11
N ARG A 260 -30.09 24.21 -16.63
CA ARG A 260 -29.24 23.14 -17.18
C ARG A 260 -27.74 23.46 -17.18
N GLY A 261 -27.32 24.36 -16.26
CA GLY A 261 -25.90 24.62 -16.03
C GLY A 261 -25.19 23.41 -15.39
N ARG A 262 -23.87 23.42 -15.41
CA ARG A 262 -23.03 22.33 -14.94
C ARG A 262 -22.13 22.79 -13.80
N ILE A 263 -22.01 22.01 -12.76
CA ILE A 263 -21.15 22.28 -11.61
C ILE A 263 -20.18 21.11 -11.46
N VAL A 264 -18.89 21.39 -11.46
CA VAL A 264 -17.84 20.38 -11.22
C VAL A 264 -17.02 20.79 -10.01
N LEU A 265 -16.98 19.89 -9.01
CA LEU A 265 -16.15 20.04 -7.83
C LEU A 265 -14.82 19.35 -8.06
N VAL A 266 -13.74 20.12 -8.13
CA VAL A 266 -12.35 19.66 -8.20
C VAL A 266 -11.66 19.77 -6.85
N GLY A 267 -11.99 20.82 -6.10
CA GLY A 267 -11.47 21.07 -4.75
C GLY A 267 -12.15 20.23 -3.67
N VAL A 268 -12.11 20.71 -2.45
CA VAL A 268 -12.72 20.05 -1.28
C VAL A 268 -13.64 21.04 -0.57
N THR A 269 -14.94 20.78 -0.61
CA THR A 269 -15.95 21.63 0.08
C THR A 269 -16.90 20.79 0.91
N GLY A 270 -17.68 21.42 1.79
CA GLY A 270 -18.87 20.80 2.35
C GLY A 270 -19.86 20.45 1.24
N LEU A 271 -20.60 19.35 1.40
CA LEU A 271 -21.59 18.83 0.44
C LEU A 271 -22.99 18.72 1.09
N GLU A 272 -23.31 19.62 2.01
CA GLU A 272 -24.70 19.79 2.47
C GLU A 272 -25.46 20.58 1.42
N LEU A 273 -26.11 19.88 0.49
CA LEU A 273 -26.75 20.45 -0.69
C LEU A 273 -28.27 20.58 -0.47
N SER A 274 -28.82 21.76 -0.84
CA SER A 274 -30.25 21.98 -0.90
C SER A 274 -30.82 21.49 -2.23
N ARG A 275 -31.83 20.63 -2.20
CA ARG A 275 -32.51 20.18 -3.41
C ARG A 275 -33.06 21.36 -4.23
N ASP A 276 -33.54 22.40 -3.57
CA ASP A 276 -34.17 23.57 -4.21
C ASP A 276 -33.20 24.35 -5.09
N ASP A 277 -31.91 24.40 -4.73
CA ASP A 277 -30.89 25.08 -5.51
C ASP A 277 -30.68 24.42 -6.89
N PHE A 278 -30.82 23.11 -6.94
CA PHE A 278 -30.55 22.31 -8.14
C PHE A 278 -31.83 22.03 -8.95
N PHE A 279 -32.93 21.70 -8.28
CA PHE A 279 -34.16 21.21 -8.92
C PHE A 279 -34.79 22.23 -9.87
N LYS A 280 -34.92 23.49 -9.46
CA LYS A 280 -35.58 24.54 -10.26
C LYS A 280 -34.84 24.87 -11.55
N LYS A 281 -33.55 24.62 -11.59
CA LYS A 281 -32.68 24.88 -12.74
C LYS A 281 -32.27 23.61 -13.47
N GLU A 282 -32.62 22.40 -12.97
CA GLU A 282 -32.22 21.12 -13.58
C GLU A 282 -30.68 21.04 -13.75
N LEU A 283 -29.94 21.35 -12.67
CA LEU A 283 -28.47 21.44 -12.72
C LEU A 283 -27.83 20.04 -12.71
N THR A 284 -26.72 19.91 -13.45
CA THR A 284 -25.82 18.77 -13.35
C THR A 284 -24.72 19.07 -12.34
N PHE A 285 -24.48 18.13 -11.40
CA PHE A 285 -23.37 18.21 -10.44
C PHE A 285 -22.52 16.95 -10.53
N GLN A 286 -21.20 17.14 -10.61
CA GLN A 286 -20.25 16.03 -10.63
C GLN A 286 -18.99 16.36 -9.82
N VAL A 287 -18.45 15.34 -9.13
CA VAL A 287 -17.15 15.44 -8.45
C VAL A 287 -16.06 14.92 -9.40
N SER A 288 -14.98 15.68 -9.57
CA SER A 288 -13.84 15.30 -10.39
C SER A 288 -12.91 14.37 -9.62
N ALA A 289 -12.48 13.27 -10.24
CA ALA A 289 -11.55 12.32 -9.67
C ALA A 289 -10.12 12.57 -10.20
N SER A 290 -9.32 13.28 -9.42
CA SER A 290 -7.88 13.49 -9.68
C SER A 290 -7.58 13.91 -11.14
N TYR A 291 -6.62 13.26 -11.81
CA TYR A 291 -6.15 13.60 -13.15
C TYR A 291 -6.78 12.74 -14.28
N GLY A 292 -7.83 12.01 -13.98
CA GLY A 292 -8.69 11.43 -15.01
C GLY A 292 -8.86 9.93 -14.97
N PRO A 293 -9.44 9.35 -16.05
CA PRO A 293 -9.66 7.90 -16.19
C PRO A 293 -8.38 7.10 -16.10
N GLY A 294 -8.41 6.01 -15.36
CA GLY A 294 -7.27 5.20 -14.95
C GLY A 294 -7.00 5.29 -13.45
N ARG A 295 -7.42 6.39 -12.82
CA ARG A 295 -7.18 6.63 -11.40
C ARG A 295 -7.86 5.59 -10.53
N TYR A 296 -7.07 4.97 -9.65
CA TYR A 296 -7.47 3.86 -8.75
C TYR A 296 -7.79 2.54 -9.47
N ASP A 297 -7.47 2.41 -10.78
CA ASP A 297 -7.51 1.13 -11.46
C ASP A 297 -6.10 0.48 -11.42
N PRO A 298 -5.89 -0.59 -10.61
CA PRO A 298 -4.58 -1.24 -10.52
C PRO A 298 -4.08 -1.81 -11.85
N ASN A 299 -4.98 -2.21 -12.75
CA ASN A 299 -4.57 -2.70 -14.07
C ASN A 299 -3.95 -1.58 -14.91
N TYR A 300 -4.51 -0.37 -14.81
CA TYR A 300 -3.96 0.79 -15.50
C TYR A 300 -2.73 1.33 -14.79
N GLU A 301 -2.85 1.69 -13.49
CA GLU A 301 -1.78 2.36 -12.74
C GLU A 301 -0.58 1.44 -12.47
N GLU A 302 -0.80 0.17 -12.09
CA GLU A 302 0.28 -0.70 -11.60
C GLU A 302 0.76 -1.71 -12.67
N LYS A 303 -0.18 -2.29 -13.46
CA LYS A 303 0.15 -3.32 -14.46
C LYS A 303 0.41 -2.75 -15.86
N GLY A 304 0.28 -1.43 -16.07
CA GLY A 304 0.55 -0.76 -17.34
C GLY A 304 -0.44 -1.10 -18.48
N GLN A 305 -1.64 -1.59 -18.13
CA GLN A 305 -2.68 -1.91 -19.11
C GLN A 305 -3.48 -0.66 -19.46
N ASP A 306 -3.20 -0.08 -20.63
CA ASP A 306 -3.93 1.10 -21.09
C ASP A 306 -5.30 0.72 -21.67
N TYR A 307 -6.24 1.65 -21.57
CA TYR A 307 -7.55 1.52 -22.21
C TYR A 307 -7.46 1.74 -23.73
N PRO A 308 -8.26 1.01 -24.53
CA PRO A 308 -8.34 1.27 -25.96
C PRO A 308 -8.73 2.73 -26.22
N VAL A 309 -7.92 3.45 -26.98
CA VAL A 309 -8.06 4.91 -27.20
C VAL A 309 -9.42 5.31 -27.79
N GLY A 310 -10.03 4.43 -28.58
CA GLY A 310 -11.36 4.66 -29.15
C GLY A 310 -12.50 4.65 -28.13
N PHE A 311 -12.29 4.07 -26.95
CA PHE A 311 -13.29 4.01 -25.88
C PHE A 311 -12.98 4.98 -24.73
N VAL A 312 -11.69 5.16 -24.38
CA VAL A 312 -11.25 6.10 -23.37
C VAL A 312 -10.18 7.00 -23.97
N ARG A 313 -10.60 8.13 -24.56
CA ARG A 313 -9.68 9.06 -25.23
C ARG A 313 -8.71 9.72 -24.25
N TRP A 314 -9.18 10.09 -23.06
CA TRP A 314 -8.44 10.90 -22.10
C TRP A 314 -8.21 10.12 -20.80
N THR A 315 -7.09 9.41 -20.75
CA THR A 315 -6.58 8.79 -19.55
C THR A 315 -5.68 9.76 -18.77
N GLU A 316 -5.23 9.36 -17.62
CA GLU A 316 -4.25 10.11 -16.81
C GLU A 316 -3.04 10.54 -17.66
N GLN A 317 -2.37 9.59 -18.30
CA GLN A 317 -1.20 9.85 -19.15
C GLN A 317 -1.52 10.82 -20.29
N ARG A 318 -2.62 10.61 -21.02
CA ARG A 318 -3.01 11.47 -22.12
C ARG A 318 -3.44 12.86 -21.67
N ASN A 319 -3.89 13.02 -20.42
CA ASN A 319 -4.08 14.32 -19.81
C ASN A 319 -2.73 15.01 -19.48
N PHE A 320 -1.71 14.25 -19.06
CA PHE A 320 -0.37 14.79 -18.90
C PHE A 320 0.20 15.31 -20.24
N GLU A 321 0.13 14.49 -21.29
CA GLU A 321 0.54 14.87 -22.63
C GLU A 321 -0.16 16.15 -23.11
N ALA A 322 -1.49 16.24 -22.97
CA ALA A 322 -2.26 17.42 -23.38
C ALA A 322 -1.88 18.69 -22.62
N VAL A 323 -1.52 18.59 -21.33
CA VAL A 323 -1.05 19.74 -20.54
C VAL A 323 0.34 20.19 -20.99
N LEU A 324 1.24 19.23 -21.26
CA LEU A 324 2.57 19.53 -21.78
C LEU A 324 2.52 20.19 -23.16
N ASP A 325 1.61 19.72 -24.06
CA ASP A 325 1.37 20.36 -25.35
C ASP A 325 0.89 21.81 -25.19
N MET A 326 0.01 22.11 -24.23
CA MET A 326 -0.46 23.46 -23.94
C MET A 326 0.68 24.37 -23.41
N MET A 327 1.62 23.82 -22.66
CA MET A 327 2.82 24.54 -22.21
C MET A 327 3.77 24.80 -23.39
N ALA A 328 4.02 23.78 -24.23
CA ALA A 328 4.88 23.91 -25.41
C ALA A 328 4.37 24.93 -26.42
N ASP A 329 3.03 25.00 -26.59
CA ASP A 329 2.35 25.96 -27.46
C ASP A 329 2.27 27.39 -26.85
N GLY A 330 2.71 27.59 -25.60
CA GLY A 330 2.62 28.85 -24.89
C GLY A 330 1.21 29.25 -24.44
N ARG A 331 0.23 28.34 -24.53
CA ARG A 331 -1.17 28.57 -24.11
C ARG A 331 -1.37 28.40 -22.60
N LEU A 332 -0.46 27.70 -21.95
CA LEU A 332 -0.40 27.56 -20.49
C LEU A 332 0.95 28.07 -20.00
N ASN A 333 0.93 29.22 -19.31
CA ASN A 333 2.11 29.83 -18.72
C ASN A 333 2.09 29.67 -17.18
N VAL A 334 2.92 28.80 -16.65
CA VAL A 334 2.99 28.54 -15.20
C VAL A 334 4.11 29.28 -14.50
N LYS A 335 5.00 29.98 -15.23
CA LYS A 335 6.13 30.73 -14.64
C LYS A 335 5.70 31.73 -13.56
N PRO A 336 4.62 32.53 -13.75
CA PRO A 336 4.14 33.47 -12.71
C PRO A 336 3.58 32.79 -11.47
N LEU A 337 3.34 31.47 -11.53
CA LEU A 337 2.83 30.68 -10.41
C LEU A 337 3.95 30.15 -9.49
N ILE A 338 5.21 30.21 -9.92
CA ILE A 338 6.37 29.78 -9.12
C ILE A 338 6.70 30.88 -8.12
N SER A 339 6.41 30.61 -6.84
CA SER A 339 6.65 31.57 -5.76
C SER A 339 7.99 31.37 -5.05
N HIS A 340 8.43 30.14 -4.89
CA HIS A 340 9.64 29.80 -4.14
C HIS A 340 10.39 28.63 -4.78
N ARG A 341 11.71 28.59 -4.54
CA ARG A 341 12.61 27.50 -4.93
C ARG A 341 13.49 27.16 -3.75
N PHE A 342 13.56 25.86 -3.43
CA PHE A 342 14.42 25.32 -2.37
C PHE A 342 15.21 24.13 -2.92
N GLY A 343 16.44 23.93 -2.46
CA GLY A 343 17.11 22.65 -2.63
C GLY A 343 16.47 21.55 -1.78
N ILE A 344 16.64 20.27 -2.17
CA ILE A 344 16.09 19.15 -1.38
C ILE A 344 16.54 19.19 0.09
N ASP A 345 17.74 19.67 0.38
CA ASP A 345 18.26 19.82 1.73
C ASP A 345 17.57 20.89 2.55
N GLU A 346 16.88 21.82 1.90
CA GLU A 346 16.11 22.89 2.52
C GLU A 346 14.61 22.58 2.54
N ALA A 347 14.21 21.34 2.27
CA ALA A 347 12.79 20.96 2.18
C ALA A 347 12.02 21.23 3.47
N GLU A 348 12.65 21.16 4.64
CA GLU A 348 12.01 21.50 5.91
C GLU A 348 11.51 22.94 5.91
N ASN A 349 12.29 23.90 5.39
CA ASN A 349 11.91 25.31 5.23
C ASN A 349 10.72 25.44 4.27
N ALA A 350 10.70 24.67 3.18
CA ALA A 350 9.57 24.64 2.25
C ALA A 350 8.26 24.18 2.94
N TYR A 351 8.35 23.16 3.81
CA TYR A 351 7.18 22.64 4.55
C TYR A 351 6.79 23.51 5.75
N GLU A 352 7.68 24.28 6.33
CA GLU A 352 7.32 25.35 7.27
C GLU A 352 6.46 26.41 6.57
N LEU A 353 6.81 26.80 5.35
CA LEU A 353 6.02 27.72 4.53
C LEU A 353 4.64 27.14 4.17
N VAL A 354 4.56 25.84 3.83
CA VAL A 354 3.29 25.13 3.57
C VAL A 354 2.37 25.16 4.79
N GLY A 355 2.89 24.97 5.98
CA GLY A 355 2.15 25.02 7.26
C GLY A 355 1.89 26.43 7.79
N GLY A 356 2.56 27.44 7.28
CA GLY A 356 2.53 28.82 7.75
C GLY A 356 1.41 29.68 7.13
N ALA A 357 1.37 30.96 7.55
CA ALA A 357 0.45 31.96 7.02
C ALA A 357 1.06 32.81 5.88
N GLY A 358 2.30 32.53 5.49
CA GLY A 358 2.99 33.26 4.42
C GLY A 358 2.35 33.02 3.04
N PRO A 359 2.39 34.04 2.14
CA PRO A 359 1.87 33.89 0.79
C PRO A 359 2.74 32.89 0.00
N SER A 360 2.11 31.82 -0.47
CA SER A 360 2.77 30.84 -1.32
C SER A 360 1.81 30.29 -2.37
N LEU A 361 2.36 29.98 -3.56
CA LEU A 361 1.65 29.29 -4.63
C LEU A 361 2.42 28.01 -5.04
N GLY A 362 3.19 28.06 -6.12
CA GLY A 362 4.06 26.97 -6.55
C GLY A 362 5.39 27.04 -5.81
N ILE A 363 5.69 26.03 -4.99
CA ILE A 363 6.97 25.86 -4.32
C ILE A 363 7.71 24.74 -5.03
N LEU A 364 8.87 25.02 -5.59
CA LEU A 364 9.69 24.03 -6.26
C LEU A 364 10.77 23.49 -5.33
N LEU A 365 10.99 22.18 -5.38
CA LEU A 365 12.15 21.55 -4.83
C LEU A 365 13.08 21.15 -5.98
N LEU A 366 14.33 21.58 -5.91
CA LEU A 366 15.35 21.36 -6.91
C LEU A 366 16.33 20.28 -6.42
N TYR A 367 16.74 19.42 -7.33
CA TYR A 367 17.63 18.30 -7.03
C TYR A 367 18.94 18.48 -7.80
N PRO A 368 20.11 18.23 -7.16
CA PRO A 368 21.39 18.46 -7.81
C PRO A 368 21.71 17.47 -8.95
N GLY A 369 20.84 16.45 -9.10
CA GLY A 369 21.08 15.32 -9.99
C GLY A 369 22.07 14.32 -9.39
N ILE A 370 21.72 13.05 -9.40
CA ILE A 370 22.61 11.97 -9.00
C ILE A 370 22.71 10.95 -10.12
N GLU A 371 23.89 10.38 -10.31
CA GLU A 371 24.04 9.21 -11.16
C GLU A 371 23.58 7.97 -10.38
N VAL A 372 22.62 7.22 -10.93
CA VAL A 372 22.08 6.01 -10.27
C VAL A 372 23.15 4.95 -10.03
N SER A 373 24.18 4.90 -10.87
CA SER A 373 25.34 4.00 -10.72
C SER A 373 26.13 4.21 -9.42
N THR A 374 26.09 5.42 -8.85
CA THR A 374 26.76 5.78 -7.59
C THR A 374 25.80 5.79 -6.38
N ALA A 375 24.50 5.76 -6.62
CA ALA A 375 23.50 5.80 -5.57
C ALA A 375 23.45 4.46 -4.81
N ALA A 376 23.56 4.53 -3.48
CA ALA A 376 23.55 3.34 -2.64
C ALA A 376 22.14 2.71 -2.57
N ARG A 377 22.01 1.47 -3.05
CA ARG A 377 20.82 0.63 -2.82
C ARG A 377 20.78 0.04 -1.40
N THR A 378 21.79 0.33 -0.60
CA THR A 378 21.89 -0.11 0.79
C THR A 378 22.29 1.06 1.68
N VAL A 379 21.60 1.22 2.81
CA VAL A 379 21.89 2.25 3.81
C VAL A 379 22.24 1.55 5.13
N SER A 380 23.41 1.89 5.70
CA SER A 380 23.82 1.42 7.03
C SER A 380 23.05 2.20 8.11
N LEU A 381 22.55 1.50 9.10
CA LEU A 381 21.80 2.07 10.23
C LEU A 381 22.62 2.11 11.52
N LEU A 382 23.84 1.58 11.50
CA LEU A 382 24.72 1.51 12.69
C LEU A 382 25.29 2.87 13.10
N VAL A 383 25.40 3.81 12.16
CA VAL A 383 25.97 5.15 12.41
C VAL A 383 25.02 6.01 13.25
N ASP A 384 23.71 5.89 13.03
CA ASP A 384 22.67 6.65 13.74
C ASP A 384 22.52 6.23 15.22
N ALA A 385 23.03 5.05 15.60
CA ALA A 385 22.89 4.50 16.94
C ALA A 385 24.10 4.69 17.85
N GLY A 386 25.19 5.31 17.37
CA GLY A 386 26.44 5.43 18.15
C GLY A 386 27.09 4.09 18.49
N LEU A 387 26.65 3.01 17.86
CA LEU A 387 27.14 1.66 18.08
C LEU A 387 28.23 1.34 17.07
N GLN A 388 29.46 1.22 17.55
CA GLN A 388 30.52 0.58 16.79
C GLN A 388 30.07 -0.80 16.32
N ALA A 389 30.29 -1.10 15.04
CA ALA A 389 29.96 -2.40 14.46
C ALA A 389 30.37 -3.53 15.41
N ARG A 390 29.39 -4.16 16.06
CA ARG A 390 29.64 -5.46 16.68
C ARG A 390 30.00 -6.41 15.55
N LYS A 391 31.28 -6.66 15.35
CA LYS A 391 31.75 -7.82 14.59
C LYS A 391 31.25 -9.06 15.34
N VAL A 392 30.02 -9.46 15.04
CA VAL A 392 29.58 -10.82 15.33
C VAL A 392 30.32 -11.67 14.29
N GLY A 393 31.49 -12.18 14.70
CA GLY A 393 32.24 -13.09 13.85
C GLY A 393 31.36 -14.29 13.47
N ALA A 394 31.56 -14.83 12.31
CA ALA A 394 30.97 -16.08 11.80
C ALA A 394 31.35 -17.31 12.67
N GLY A 395 31.13 -17.26 13.98
CA GLY A 395 31.52 -18.25 14.96
C GLY A 395 30.70 -18.23 16.26
N SER A 396 29.80 -17.25 16.45
CA SER A 396 28.82 -17.34 17.54
C SER A 396 27.58 -18.03 16.98
N GLY A 397 27.16 -19.16 17.55
CA GLY A 397 26.02 -19.97 17.15
C GLY A 397 24.65 -19.29 17.23
N ASN A 398 24.56 -17.98 17.06
CA ASN A 398 23.33 -17.20 17.06
C ASN A 398 22.78 -17.00 15.64
N ALA A 399 21.47 -17.08 15.49
CA ALA A 399 20.80 -16.80 14.22
C ALA A 399 20.98 -15.32 13.85
N ALA A 400 21.74 -15.04 12.79
CA ALA A 400 21.88 -13.73 12.16
C ALA A 400 20.92 -13.66 10.97
N VAL A 401 19.87 -12.85 11.12
CA VAL A 401 18.66 -12.92 10.29
C VAL A 401 18.53 -11.71 9.38
N SER A 402 18.33 -11.97 8.10
CA SER A 402 17.98 -10.95 7.10
C SER A 402 16.54 -11.16 6.62
N PHE A 403 15.77 -10.08 6.54
CA PHE A 403 14.38 -10.10 6.09
C PHE A 403 14.27 -9.66 4.63
N VAL A 404 13.52 -10.42 3.83
CA VAL A 404 13.06 -10.02 2.50
C VAL A 404 11.57 -9.72 2.60
N GLY A 405 11.24 -8.42 2.56
CA GLY A 405 9.90 -7.89 2.80
C GLY A 405 9.79 -7.18 4.15
N ALA A 406 9.31 -5.93 4.13
CA ALA A 406 9.04 -5.08 5.29
C ALA A 406 7.57 -4.61 5.32
N GLY A 407 6.66 -5.50 4.91
CA GLY A 407 5.22 -5.24 4.90
C GLY A 407 4.59 -5.18 6.29
N ASN A 408 3.28 -4.91 6.34
CA ASN A 408 2.54 -4.75 7.59
C ASN A 408 2.64 -5.96 8.52
N TYR A 409 2.57 -7.18 7.98
CA TYR A 409 2.66 -8.39 8.79
C TYR A 409 4.08 -8.61 9.32
N ALA A 410 5.10 -8.38 8.50
CA ALA A 410 6.49 -8.46 8.92
C ALA A 410 6.76 -7.51 10.09
N THR A 411 6.41 -6.24 9.94
CA THR A 411 6.68 -5.19 10.94
C THR A 411 5.82 -5.29 12.21
N ALA A 412 4.58 -5.77 12.08
CA ALA A 412 3.68 -5.89 13.24
C ALA A 412 3.86 -7.19 14.03
N VAL A 413 4.32 -8.29 13.40
CA VAL A 413 4.27 -9.61 14.00
C VAL A 413 5.63 -10.33 13.94
N LEU A 414 6.21 -10.51 12.75
CA LEU A 414 7.36 -11.42 12.60
C LEU A 414 8.68 -10.80 13.06
N ILE A 415 9.01 -9.59 12.64
CA ILE A 415 10.25 -8.93 13.07
C ILE A 415 10.32 -8.85 14.61
N PRO A 416 9.26 -8.37 15.31
CA PRO A 416 9.23 -8.45 16.78
C PRO A 416 9.40 -9.87 17.33
N ALA A 417 8.76 -10.88 16.71
CA ALA A 417 8.84 -12.25 17.19
C ALA A 417 10.26 -12.84 17.07
N PHE A 418 10.95 -12.58 15.95
CA PHE A 418 12.35 -12.99 15.74
C PHE A 418 13.31 -12.25 16.70
N LYS A 419 13.09 -10.94 16.91
CA LYS A 419 13.86 -10.15 17.87
C LYS A 419 13.67 -10.68 19.30
N ASP A 420 12.41 -10.93 19.71
CA ASP A 420 12.08 -11.49 21.02
C ASP A 420 12.68 -12.91 21.22
N ALA A 421 12.84 -13.67 20.13
CA ALA A 421 13.49 -14.99 20.14
C ALA A 421 15.03 -14.91 20.27
N GLY A 422 15.62 -13.71 20.23
CA GLY A 422 17.06 -13.50 20.37
C GLY A 422 17.85 -13.51 19.07
N ALA A 423 17.18 -13.43 17.91
CA ALA A 423 17.85 -13.31 16.64
C ALA A 423 18.56 -11.95 16.49
N HIS A 424 19.75 -11.95 15.89
CA HIS A 424 20.41 -10.71 15.47
C HIS A 424 19.81 -10.25 14.13
N LEU A 425 19.27 -9.03 14.08
CA LEU A 425 18.62 -8.47 12.90
C LEU A 425 19.68 -7.80 12.01
N ARG A 426 20.13 -8.51 10.95
CA ARG A 426 21.23 -8.08 10.10
C ARG A 426 20.79 -7.10 9.02
N SER A 427 19.87 -7.49 8.15
CA SER A 427 19.41 -6.61 7.08
C SER A 427 17.91 -6.75 6.83
N VAL A 428 17.30 -5.69 6.31
CA VAL A 428 15.90 -5.71 5.87
C VAL A 428 15.78 -5.14 4.46
N ALA A 429 15.24 -5.95 3.55
CA ALA A 429 15.03 -5.57 2.15
C ALA A 429 13.58 -5.17 1.89
N SER A 430 13.39 -4.08 1.13
CA SER A 430 12.08 -3.66 0.61
C SER A 430 12.24 -2.93 -0.72
N SER A 431 11.32 -3.13 -1.69
CA SER A 431 11.45 -2.58 -3.06
C SER A 431 11.52 -1.04 -3.11
N ALA A 432 10.70 -0.35 -2.31
CA ALA A 432 10.67 1.12 -2.28
C ALA A 432 11.62 1.77 -1.29
N GLY A 433 12.32 1.00 -0.44
CA GLY A 433 13.30 1.50 0.55
C GLY A 433 12.69 2.06 1.83
N VAL A 434 11.61 2.83 1.78
CA VAL A 434 11.01 3.54 2.94
C VAL A 434 10.53 2.60 4.04
N SER A 435 9.81 1.54 3.68
CA SER A 435 9.33 0.56 4.67
C SER A 435 10.47 -0.21 5.32
N GLY A 436 11.52 -0.49 4.55
CA GLY A 436 12.77 -1.09 5.05
C GLY A 436 13.51 -0.16 6.02
N LEU A 437 13.65 1.12 5.68
CA LEU A 437 14.25 2.12 6.56
C LEU A 437 13.48 2.24 7.88
N HIS A 438 12.14 2.35 7.80
CA HIS A 438 11.29 2.42 9.00
C HIS A 438 11.44 1.18 9.88
N ALA A 439 11.36 -0.02 9.30
CA ALA A 439 11.56 -1.26 10.03
C ALA A 439 12.98 -1.34 10.62
N GLY A 440 13.97 -0.95 9.84
CA GLY A 440 15.37 -0.94 10.24
C GLY A 440 15.62 -0.07 11.47
N ARG A 441 15.19 1.18 11.44
CA ARG A 441 15.31 2.12 12.57
C ARG A 441 14.51 1.66 13.79
N LYS A 442 13.28 1.19 13.59
CA LYS A 442 12.37 0.77 14.66
C LYS A 442 12.85 -0.46 15.41
N PHE A 443 13.36 -1.45 14.71
CA PHE A 443 13.72 -2.75 15.31
C PHE A 443 15.21 -2.93 15.54
N GLY A 444 16.06 -2.05 14.99
CA GLY A 444 17.51 -2.08 15.17
C GLY A 444 18.20 -3.09 14.26
N PHE A 445 17.87 -3.07 12.97
CA PHE A 445 18.66 -3.74 11.96
C PHE A 445 19.99 -3.01 11.72
N ASP A 446 21.03 -3.73 11.29
CA ASP A 446 22.31 -3.13 10.96
C ASP A 446 22.24 -2.32 9.65
N GLU A 447 21.42 -2.77 8.68
CA GLU A 447 21.27 -2.09 7.39
C GLU A 447 19.87 -2.31 6.78
N THR A 448 19.50 -1.45 5.84
CA THR A 448 18.34 -1.61 4.96
C THR A 448 18.75 -1.54 3.50
N THR A 449 18.10 -2.32 2.64
CA THR A 449 18.46 -2.41 1.22
C THR A 449 17.24 -2.56 0.31
N THR A 450 17.38 -2.16 -0.94
CA THR A 450 16.45 -2.51 -2.04
C THR A 450 17.04 -3.58 -2.97
N ASP A 451 18.29 -3.95 -2.75
CA ASP A 451 18.95 -5.02 -3.49
C ASP A 451 18.81 -6.35 -2.74
N THR A 452 17.88 -7.18 -3.19
CA THR A 452 17.65 -8.49 -2.59
C THR A 452 18.82 -9.45 -2.79
N SER A 453 19.63 -9.31 -3.86
CA SER A 453 20.79 -10.17 -4.10
C SER A 453 21.83 -10.05 -3.00
N ARG A 454 21.97 -8.85 -2.42
CA ARG A 454 22.84 -8.58 -1.28
C ARG A 454 22.45 -9.39 -0.04
N VAL A 455 21.12 -9.58 0.19
CA VAL A 455 20.64 -10.39 1.33
C VAL A 455 21.13 -11.82 1.25
N PHE A 456 21.15 -12.41 0.05
CA PHE A 456 21.57 -13.79 -0.16
C PHE A 456 23.11 -13.92 -0.19
N SER A 457 23.83 -12.93 -0.69
CA SER A 457 25.28 -12.93 -0.76
C SER A 457 25.99 -12.50 0.54
N ASP A 458 25.28 -11.93 1.53
CA ASP A 458 25.88 -11.43 2.78
C ASP A 458 26.26 -12.59 3.70
N ASN A 459 27.56 -12.86 3.83
CA ASN A 459 28.11 -13.91 4.70
C ASN A 459 27.94 -13.61 6.21
N ALA A 460 27.60 -12.39 6.59
CA ALA A 460 27.30 -12.02 7.98
C ALA A 460 25.89 -12.50 8.42
N SER A 461 25.04 -12.91 7.48
CA SER A 461 23.73 -13.50 7.72
C SER A 461 23.76 -14.99 7.39
N ASN A 462 23.28 -15.84 8.30
CA ASN A 462 23.10 -17.29 8.07
C ASN A 462 21.65 -17.68 7.80
N THR A 463 20.74 -16.73 7.93
CA THR A 463 19.28 -16.99 7.90
C THR A 463 18.56 -15.92 7.10
N VAL A 464 17.60 -16.34 6.26
CA VAL A 464 16.71 -15.47 5.53
C VAL A 464 15.25 -15.72 5.94
N VAL A 465 14.52 -14.63 6.20
CA VAL A 465 13.08 -14.65 6.48
C VAL A 465 12.34 -13.96 5.34
N ILE A 466 11.49 -14.71 4.63
CA ILE A 466 10.75 -14.27 3.44
C ILE A 466 9.32 -13.92 3.84
N THR A 467 8.93 -12.65 3.59
CA THR A 467 7.62 -12.10 3.97
C THR A 467 7.03 -11.22 2.86
N THR A 468 7.32 -11.57 1.63
CA THR A 468 6.88 -10.88 0.41
C THR A 468 5.48 -11.31 -0.03
N GLN A 469 5.04 -10.94 -1.23
CA GLN A 469 3.86 -11.52 -1.86
C GLN A 469 4.15 -12.96 -2.29
N HIS A 470 3.09 -13.76 -2.42
CA HIS A 470 3.18 -15.22 -2.56
C HIS A 470 3.92 -15.67 -3.83
N ASP A 471 3.76 -14.95 -4.94
CA ASP A 471 4.41 -15.18 -6.23
C ASP A 471 5.94 -15.16 -6.18
N SER A 472 6.50 -14.51 -5.19
CA SER A 472 7.96 -14.38 -5.04
C SER A 472 8.57 -15.35 -4.03
N HIS A 473 7.75 -16.10 -3.27
CA HIS A 473 8.23 -16.99 -2.22
C HIS A 473 9.16 -18.08 -2.75
N ALA A 474 8.72 -18.81 -3.77
CA ALA A 474 9.52 -19.89 -4.36
C ALA A 474 10.89 -19.40 -4.84
N ARG A 475 10.93 -18.29 -5.56
CA ARG A 475 12.18 -17.69 -6.05
C ARG A 475 13.14 -17.36 -4.92
N PHE A 476 12.67 -16.75 -3.84
CA PHE A 476 13.53 -16.40 -2.71
C PHE A 476 13.94 -17.60 -1.86
N VAL A 477 13.08 -18.61 -1.75
CA VAL A 477 13.43 -19.90 -1.11
C VAL A 477 14.57 -20.56 -1.85
N LEU A 478 14.49 -20.66 -3.20
CA LEU A 478 15.55 -21.20 -4.04
C LEU A 478 16.89 -20.48 -3.84
N GLN A 479 16.87 -19.14 -3.90
CA GLN A 479 18.06 -18.33 -3.67
C GLN A 479 18.67 -18.53 -2.27
N GLY A 480 17.81 -18.66 -1.25
CA GLY A 480 18.27 -18.94 0.12
C GLY A 480 18.95 -20.30 0.26
N LEU A 481 18.34 -21.34 -0.32
CA LEU A 481 18.90 -22.70 -0.31
C LEU A 481 20.21 -22.79 -1.12
N GLU A 482 20.26 -22.16 -2.29
CA GLU A 482 21.47 -22.09 -3.12
C GLU A 482 22.63 -21.34 -2.43
N ALA A 483 22.30 -20.35 -1.61
CA ALA A 483 23.27 -19.62 -0.79
C ALA A 483 23.63 -20.35 0.52
N GLY A 484 23.13 -21.55 0.76
CA GLY A 484 23.38 -22.35 1.97
C GLY A 484 22.82 -21.75 3.25
N LYS A 485 21.79 -20.89 3.17
CA LYS A 485 21.18 -20.21 4.32
C LYS A 485 20.00 -21.01 4.86
N HIS A 486 19.76 -20.93 6.17
CA HIS A 486 18.49 -21.32 6.76
C HIS A 486 17.39 -20.41 6.24
N VAL A 487 16.23 -20.98 5.89
CA VAL A 487 15.13 -20.24 5.28
C VAL A 487 13.85 -20.41 6.11
N PHE A 488 13.31 -19.28 6.55
CA PHE A 488 11.94 -19.19 7.04
C PHE A 488 11.12 -18.45 5.97
N VAL A 489 10.05 -19.06 5.48
CA VAL A 489 9.16 -18.42 4.52
C VAL A 489 7.75 -18.37 5.09
N GLU A 490 7.08 -17.20 4.98
CA GLU A 490 5.65 -17.14 5.26
C GLU A 490 4.89 -18.06 4.30
N LYS A 491 3.74 -18.50 4.76
CA LYS A 491 2.87 -19.36 3.94
C LYS A 491 2.28 -18.56 2.74
N PRO A 492 2.00 -19.17 1.62
CA PRO A 492 2.35 -20.54 1.22
C PRO A 492 3.82 -20.67 0.86
N LEU A 493 4.35 -21.88 0.82
CA LEU A 493 5.71 -22.14 0.35
C LEU A 493 5.89 -21.70 -1.11
N CYS A 494 4.94 -22.08 -1.96
CA CYS A 494 4.91 -21.84 -3.39
C CYS A 494 3.46 -21.87 -3.91
N LEU A 495 3.23 -21.51 -5.17
CA LEU A 495 1.92 -21.47 -5.81
C LEU A 495 1.67 -22.61 -6.81
N THR A 496 2.72 -23.20 -7.36
CA THR A 496 2.63 -24.19 -8.43
C THR A 496 3.41 -25.48 -8.13
N PHE A 497 3.04 -26.57 -8.80
CA PHE A 497 3.80 -27.83 -8.73
C PHE A 497 5.22 -27.70 -9.29
N ALA A 498 5.42 -26.88 -10.31
CA ALA A 498 6.75 -26.64 -10.88
C ALA A 498 7.67 -26.01 -9.83
N GLU A 499 7.21 -24.96 -9.16
CA GLU A 499 7.94 -24.32 -8.06
C GLU A 499 8.22 -25.29 -6.91
N LEU A 500 7.23 -26.12 -6.54
CA LEU A 500 7.42 -27.12 -5.49
C LEU A 500 8.52 -28.13 -5.86
N SER A 501 8.50 -28.64 -7.10
CA SER A 501 9.53 -29.58 -7.60
C SER A 501 10.92 -28.97 -7.61
N ASP A 502 11.02 -27.68 -8.01
CA ASP A 502 12.29 -26.97 -8.00
C ASP A 502 12.83 -26.79 -6.57
N ILE A 503 11.95 -26.47 -5.59
CA ILE A 503 12.32 -26.34 -4.17
C ILE A 503 12.75 -27.70 -3.60
N GLU A 504 12.01 -28.79 -3.89
CA GLU A 504 12.37 -30.16 -3.47
C GLU A 504 13.77 -30.53 -3.98
N SER A 505 14.06 -30.23 -5.26
CA SER A 505 15.36 -30.47 -5.89
C SER A 505 16.47 -29.64 -5.28
N ALA A 506 16.23 -28.33 -5.05
CA ALA A 506 17.20 -27.43 -4.45
C ALA A 506 17.51 -27.81 -2.99
N TYR A 507 16.48 -28.16 -2.21
CA TYR A 507 16.65 -28.62 -0.84
C TYR A 507 17.47 -29.91 -0.77
N SER A 508 17.17 -30.89 -1.62
CA SER A 508 17.92 -32.14 -1.68
C SER A 508 19.40 -31.94 -2.04
N LYS A 509 19.69 -30.97 -2.90
CA LYS A 509 21.09 -30.61 -3.25
C LYS A 509 21.79 -29.89 -2.10
N ALA A 510 21.10 -29.01 -1.36
CA ALA A 510 21.65 -28.27 -0.25
C ALA A 510 21.87 -29.13 1.00
N CYS A 511 21.12 -30.21 1.16
CA CYS A 511 21.29 -31.20 2.23
C CYS A 511 22.45 -32.16 1.89
N GLY A 512 23.66 -31.80 2.33
CA GLY A 512 24.83 -32.71 2.27
C GLY A 512 24.79 -33.81 3.35
N PRO A 513 25.72 -34.79 3.30
CA PRO A 513 25.80 -35.90 4.29
C PRO A 513 26.28 -35.46 5.68
N LEU A 514 26.54 -34.19 5.92
CA LEU A 514 27.07 -33.62 7.18
C LEU A 514 26.03 -32.71 7.88
N ALA A 515 26.18 -32.55 9.19
CA ALA A 515 25.28 -31.86 10.13
C ALA A 515 24.92 -30.37 9.82
N ASP A 516 25.38 -29.83 8.72
CA ASP A 516 25.21 -28.40 8.37
C ASP A 516 24.12 -28.17 7.31
N SER A 517 23.15 -29.07 7.16
CA SER A 517 22.04 -28.90 6.22
C SER A 517 21.19 -27.66 6.57
N PRO A 518 20.80 -26.81 5.60
CA PRO A 518 19.96 -25.66 5.86
C PRO A 518 18.57 -26.11 6.34
N ILE A 519 18.04 -25.41 7.33
CA ILE A 519 16.66 -25.61 7.77
C ILE A 519 15.74 -24.80 6.85
N LEU A 520 14.77 -25.46 6.21
CA LEU A 520 13.65 -24.82 5.53
C LEU A 520 12.40 -24.95 6.42
N MET A 521 11.75 -23.84 6.74
CA MET A 521 10.53 -23.83 7.55
C MET A 521 9.50 -22.87 6.96
N VAL A 522 8.25 -23.33 6.86
CA VAL A 522 7.10 -22.50 6.49
C VAL A 522 6.41 -21.98 7.74
N GLY A 523 5.91 -20.75 7.70
CA GLY A 523 5.25 -20.04 8.80
C GLY A 523 3.90 -20.63 9.22
N PHE A 524 3.79 -21.94 9.38
CA PHE A 524 2.60 -22.62 9.89
C PHE A 524 2.47 -22.45 11.41
N ASN A 525 2.26 -21.20 11.81
CA ASN A 525 2.30 -20.79 13.22
C ASN A 525 1.23 -21.46 14.10
N ARG A 526 0.08 -21.86 13.55
CA ARG A 526 -1.06 -22.37 14.34
C ARG A 526 -0.74 -23.63 15.12
N ARG A 527 0.13 -24.50 14.61
CA ARG A 527 0.60 -25.70 15.34
C ARG A 527 1.36 -25.36 16.63
N PHE A 528 1.96 -24.14 16.71
CA PHE A 528 2.70 -23.68 17.88
C PHE A 528 1.84 -22.91 18.89
N ALA A 529 0.52 -22.73 18.63
CA ALA A 529 -0.37 -22.08 19.57
C ALA A 529 -0.49 -22.89 20.88
N PRO A 530 -0.50 -22.23 22.07
CA PRO A 530 -0.47 -22.93 23.35
C PRO A 530 -1.59 -23.95 23.54
N GLN A 531 -2.82 -23.61 23.10
CA GLN A 531 -3.95 -24.53 23.17
C GLN A 531 -3.81 -25.69 22.19
N VAL A 532 -3.25 -25.47 21.00
CA VAL A 532 -3.01 -26.52 20.01
C VAL A 532 -1.95 -27.49 20.52
N GLN A 533 -0.90 -27.00 21.14
CA GLN A 533 0.11 -27.84 21.81
C GLN A 533 -0.52 -28.64 22.96
N LYS A 534 -1.46 -28.05 23.73
CA LYS A 534 -2.20 -28.78 24.73
C LYS A 534 -3.09 -29.87 24.14
N ILE A 535 -3.80 -29.57 23.02
CA ILE A 535 -4.58 -30.57 22.28
C ILE A 535 -3.68 -31.74 21.85
N LYS A 536 -2.55 -31.43 21.19
CA LYS A 536 -1.59 -32.46 20.74
C LYS A 536 -1.10 -33.33 21.88
N HIS A 537 -0.74 -32.72 23.00
CA HIS A 537 -0.31 -33.46 24.20
C HIS A 537 -1.42 -34.39 24.74
N LEU A 538 -2.67 -33.93 24.77
CA LEU A 538 -3.78 -34.77 25.21
C LEU A 538 -4.05 -35.92 24.25
N LEU A 539 -3.91 -35.71 22.94
CA LEU A 539 -4.10 -36.70 21.90
C LEU A 539 -3.00 -37.78 21.87
N ASN A 540 -1.78 -37.45 22.31
CA ASN A 540 -0.69 -38.44 22.41
C ASN A 540 -1.01 -39.63 23.34
N GLY A 541 -1.92 -39.45 24.29
CA GLY A 541 -2.39 -40.51 25.19
C GLY A 541 -3.63 -41.25 24.68
N VAL A 542 -4.05 -41.05 23.41
CA VAL A 542 -5.26 -41.63 22.85
C VAL A 542 -4.88 -42.55 21.67
N SER A 543 -5.21 -43.82 21.78
CA SER A 543 -5.09 -44.79 20.70
C SER A 543 -6.29 -44.69 19.75
N GLY A 544 -6.07 -45.00 18.45
CA GLY A 544 -7.08 -45.06 17.42
C GLY A 544 -7.33 -43.75 16.65
N PRO A 545 -8.17 -43.85 15.62
CA PRO A 545 -8.50 -42.71 14.73
C PRO A 545 -9.22 -41.56 15.45
N LYS A 546 -9.05 -40.38 14.93
CA LYS A 546 -9.61 -39.12 15.43
C LYS A 546 -10.44 -38.44 14.36
N SER A 547 -11.42 -37.64 14.75
CA SER A 547 -12.18 -36.78 13.83
C SER A 547 -11.98 -35.34 14.17
N PHE A 548 -11.74 -34.49 13.14
CA PHE A 548 -11.48 -33.09 13.28
C PHE A 548 -12.49 -32.26 12.47
N ILE A 549 -13.03 -31.21 13.07
CA ILE A 549 -13.86 -30.22 12.38
C ILE A 549 -13.24 -28.84 12.61
N MET A 550 -12.74 -28.25 11.55
CA MET A 550 -12.20 -26.87 11.56
C MET A 550 -13.14 -25.94 10.80
N THR A 551 -13.73 -24.99 11.50
CA THR A 551 -14.57 -23.94 10.88
C THR A 551 -13.81 -22.63 10.86
N VAL A 552 -13.72 -22.03 9.68
CA VAL A 552 -13.05 -20.76 9.42
C VAL A 552 -14.06 -19.79 8.83
N ASN A 553 -14.43 -18.77 9.60
CA ASN A 553 -15.19 -17.63 9.12
C ASN A 553 -14.19 -16.58 8.60
N ALA A 554 -13.76 -16.75 7.36
CA ALA A 554 -12.72 -15.92 6.76
C ALA A 554 -13.18 -14.50 6.44
N GLY A 555 -14.49 -14.34 6.15
CA GLY A 555 -15.10 -13.09 5.71
C GLY A 555 -14.76 -12.75 4.27
N ALA A 556 -15.61 -11.94 3.64
CA ALA A 556 -15.44 -11.51 2.26
C ALA A 556 -14.24 -10.54 2.12
N ILE A 557 -13.53 -10.67 1.00
CA ILE A 557 -12.55 -9.70 0.51
C ILE A 557 -12.93 -9.33 -0.93
N PRO A 558 -12.60 -8.09 -1.40
CA PRO A 558 -12.87 -7.69 -2.78
C PRO A 558 -12.25 -8.63 -3.80
N ALA A 559 -12.91 -8.80 -4.95
CA ALA A 559 -12.44 -9.69 -6.01
C ALA A 559 -11.11 -9.22 -6.65
N ASP A 560 -10.85 -7.91 -6.61
CA ASP A 560 -9.63 -7.25 -7.09
C ASP A 560 -8.48 -7.26 -6.06
N HIS A 561 -8.68 -7.83 -4.88
CA HIS A 561 -7.61 -7.93 -3.90
C HIS A 561 -6.54 -8.93 -4.37
N TRP A 562 -5.26 -8.56 -4.26
CA TRP A 562 -4.12 -9.34 -4.77
C TRP A 562 -4.11 -10.83 -4.36
N THR A 563 -4.68 -11.18 -3.19
CA THR A 563 -4.79 -12.59 -2.73
C THR A 563 -5.81 -13.40 -3.52
N GLN A 564 -6.73 -12.75 -4.27
CA GLN A 564 -7.67 -13.39 -5.19
C GLN A 564 -7.06 -13.60 -6.57
N ASP A 565 -6.03 -12.84 -6.91
CA ASP A 565 -5.28 -13.01 -8.14
C ASP A 565 -4.53 -14.35 -8.11
N VAL A 566 -4.76 -15.20 -9.10
CA VAL A 566 -4.20 -16.55 -9.14
C VAL A 566 -2.69 -16.52 -9.34
N GLU A 567 -2.16 -15.54 -10.10
CA GLU A 567 -0.74 -15.42 -10.38
C GLU A 567 0.03 -14.80 -9.20
N ALA A 568 -0.52 -13.77 -8.57
CA ALA A 568 0.15 -13.05 -7.47
C ALA A 568 -0.10 -13.68 -6.10
N GLY A 569 -1.34 -14.09 -5.83
CA GLY A 569 -1.79 -14.59 -4.52
C GLY A 569 -2.04 -16.08 -4.44
N GLY A 570 -2.27 -16.76 -5.58
CA GLY A 570 -2.62 -18.18 -5.65
C GLY A 570 -4.05 -18.49 -5.16
N GLY A 571 -4.87 -17.46 -4.89
CA GLY A 571 -6.20 -17.63 -4.31
C GLY A 571 -6.15 -17.96 -2.80
N ARG A 572 -7.32 -17.98 -2.16
CA ARG A 572 -7.42 -18.13 -0.70
C ARG A 572 -7.21 -19.56 -0.21
N ILE A 573 -7.37 -20.56 -1.05
CA ILE A 573 -7.12 -21.95 -0.67
C ILE A 573 -5.62 -22.14 -0.42
N ILE A 574 -4.77 -21.82 -1.39
CA ILE A 574 -3.32 -21.89 -1.23
C ILE A 574 -2.85 -20.84 -0.20
N GLY A 575 -3.33 -19.62 -0.32
CA GLY A 575 -2.85 -18.50 0.49
C GLY A 575 -3.29 -18.52 1.97
N GLU A 576 -4.40 -19.18 2.33
CA GLU A 576 -4.89 -19.20 3.72
C GLU A 576 -5.33 -20.57 4.21
N ALA A 577 -6.07 -21.38 3.41
CA ALA A 577 -6.57 -22.67 3.87
C ALA A 577 -5.46 -23.68 4.16
N CYS A 578 -4.28 -23.53 3.54
CA CYS A 578 -3.09 -24.34 3.83
C CYS A 578 -2.73 -24.37 5.33
N HIS A 579 -2.97 -23.31 6.07
CA HIS A 579 -2.78 -23.28 7.52
C HIS A 579 -3.63 -24.30 8.27
N PHE A 580 -4.86 -24.53 7.82
CA PHE A 580 -5.81 -25.42 8.48
C PHE A 580 -5.59 -26.87 8.06
N ILE A 581 -5.15 -27.08 6.82
CA ILE A 581 -4.67 -28.40 6.34
C ILE A 581 -3.45 -28.81 7.18
N ASP A 582 -2.48 -27.90 7.36
CA ASP A 582 -1.32 -28.10 8.23
C ASP A 582 -1.71 -28.43 9.67
N LEU A 583 -2.63 -27.64 10.25
CA LEU A 583 -3.09 -27.84 11.62
C LEU A 583 -3.69 -29.24 11.84
N LEU A 584 -4.56 -29.69 10.93
CA LEU A 584 -5.19 -31.00 11.03
C LEU A 584 -4.17 -32.11 10.80
N ARG A 585 -3.24 -31.96 9.84
CA ARG A 585 -2.13 -32.91 9.61
C ARG A 585 -1.24 -33.06 10.85
N PHE A 586 -0.87 -31.93 11.49
CA PHE A 586 -0.11 -31.92 12.73
C PHE A 586 -0.83 -32.64 13.86
N LEU A 587 -2.13 -32.37 14.07
CA LEU A 587 -2.91 -32.99 15.15
C LEU A 587 -3.15 -34.48 14.91
N ALA A 588 -3.43 -34.88 13.68
CA ALA A 588 -3.55 -36.29 13.31
C ALA A 588 -2.23 -37.03 13.56
N GLY A 589 -1.09 -36.41 13.24
CA GLY A 589 0.24 -37.01 13.34
C GLY A 589 0.47 -38.13 12.32
N SER A 590 -0.29 -38.13 11.23
CA SER A 590 -0.31 -39.16 10.19
C SER A 590 -0.49 -38.54 8.81
N PRO A 591 0.16 -39.04 7.75
CA PRO A 591 0.07 -38.45 6.39
C PRO A 591 -1.37 -38.40 5.85
N ILE A 592 -1.64 -37.41 4.99
CA ILE A 592 -2.88 -37.30 4.23
C ILE A 592 -2.84 -38.30 3.06
N VAL A 593 -3.82 -39.19 2.97
CA VAL A 593 -3.88 -40.22 1.91
C VAL A 593 -4.93 -39.94 0.85
N SER A 594 -5.96 -39.12 1.16
CA SER A 594 -6.93 -38.68 0.19
C SER A 594 -7.66 -37.40 0.67
N TRP A 595 -8.20 -36.67 -0.26
CA TRP A 595 -8.97 -35.48 0.00
C TRP A 595 -10.12 -35.34 -1.03
N ASN A 596 -11.14 -34.56 -0.70
CA ASN A 596 -12.11 -34.01 -1.65
C ASN A 596 -12.54 -32.61 -1.24
N LYS A 597 -13.05 -31.83 -2.19
CA LYS A 597 -13.59 -30.50 -1.92
C LYS A 597 -15.00 -30.34 -2.46
N VAL A 598 -15.78 -29.50 -1.79
CA VAL A 598 -17.09 -29.02 -2.26
C VAL A 598 -17.06 -27.48 -2.22
N LEU A 599 -17.16 -26.86 -3.38
CA LEU A 599 -17.21 -25.41 -3.54
C LEU A 599 -18.66 -24.93 -3.49
N MET A 600 -18.89 -23.80 -2.82
CA MET A 600 -20.12 -23.04 -2.96
C MET A 600 -20.07 -22.25 -4.26
N ASN A 601 -21.16 -22.21 -5.01
CA ASN A 601 -21.26 -21.40 -6.22
C ASN A 601 -21.27 -19.91 -5.82
N ALA A 602 -20.14 -19.24 -5.99
CA ALA A 602 -19.91 -17.85 -5.63
C ALA A 602 -18.95 -17.20 -6.64
N SER A 603 -19.00 -15.88 -6.76
CA SER A 603 -18.18 -15.12 -7.73
C SER A 603 -16.67 -15.17 -7.47
N THR A 604 -16.24 -15.55 -6.27
CA THR A 604 -14.84 -15.58 -5.84
C THR A 604 -14.30 -16.99 -5.59
N ASP A 605 -15.15 -18.02 -5.69
CA ASP A 605 -14.83 -19.46 -5.48
C ASP A 605 -13.99 -19.74 -4.21
N ASP A 606 -14.13 -18.87 -3.19
CA ASP A 606 -13.36 -18.90 -1.94
C ASP A 606 -14.17 -19.38 -0.73
N THR A 607 -15.36 -19.96 -0.95
CA THR A 607 -16.17 -20.62 0.08
C THR A 607 -16.19 -22.13 -0.20
N VAL A 608 -15.48 -22.89 0.63
CA VAL A 608 -15.18 -24.29 0.36
C VAL A 608 -15.24 -25.17 1.62
N THR A 609 -15.70 -26.40 1.45
CA THR A 609 -15.53 -27.48 2.41
C THR A 609 -14.52 -28.47 1.87
N ILE A 610 -13.45 -28.75 2.64
CA ILE A 610 -12.37 -29.65 2.32
C ILE A 610 -12.44 -30.83 3.30
N ASN A 611 -12.50 -32.07 2.82
CA ASN A 611 -12.40 -33.27 3.63
C ASN A 611 -11.07 -33.94 3.40
N LEU A 612 -10.41 -34.37 4.49
CA LEU A 612 -9.13 -35.01 4.51
C LEU A 612 -9.25 -36.41 5.16
N LYS A 613 -8.58 -37.40 4.60
CA LYS A 613 -8.40 -38.72 5.21
C LYS A 613 -6.92 -38.93 5.49
N PHE A 614 -6.61 -39.40 6.70
CA PHE A 614 -5.25 -39.68 7.13
C PHE A 614 -4.95 -41.19 7.13
N ASN A 615 -3.69 -41.56 7.02
CA ASN A 615 -3.26 -42.95 6.91
C ASN A 615 -3.59 -43.79 8.15
N ASP A 616 -3.69 -43.16 9.34
CA ASP A 616 -4.11 -43.86 10.59
C ASP A 616 -5.63 -44.07 10.68
N GLY A 617 -6.38 -43.74 9.62
CA GLY A 617 -7.84 -43.81 9.59
C GLY A 617 -8.56 -42.57 10.16
N SER A 618 -7.84 -41.58 10.67
CA SER A 618 -8.42 -40.30 11.10
C SER A 618 -9.01 -39.55 9.91
N ILE A 619 -10.00 -38.70 10.21
CA ILE A 619 -10.64 -37.82 9.21
C ILE A 619 -10.65 -36.36 9.70
N GLY A 620 -10.58 -35.42 8.75
CA GLY A 620 -10.65 -34.01 9.06
C GLY A 620 -11.49 -33.24 8.04
N THR A 621 -12.25 -32.27 8.50
CA THR A 621 -13.01 -31.36 7.63
C THR A 621 -12.59 -29.92 7.92
N VAL A 622 -12.27 -29.17 6.87
CA VAL A 622 -12.04 -27.73 6.93
C VAL A 622 -13.19 -27.03 6.22
N HIS A 623 -14.02 -26.32 6.96
CA HIS A 623 -15.04 -25.40 6.44
C HIS A 623 -14.41 -24.03 6.33
N TYR A 624 -14.04 -23.61 5.13
CA TYR A 624 -13.48 -22.27 4.87
C TYR A 624 -14.56 -21.42 4.20
N PHE A 625 -15.13 -20.46 4.95
CA PHE A 625 -16.28 -19.69 4.52
C PHE A 625 -15.97 -18.21 4.44
N SER A 626 -16.10 -17.62 3.25
CA SER A 626 -15.88 -16.19 3.00
C SER A 626 -17.15 -15.34 3.15
N ASN A 627 -18.33 -15.95 3.20
CA ASN A 627 -19.64 -15.30 3.22
C ASN A 627 -20.19 -14.99 4.64
N GLY A 628 -19.41 -15.26 5.68
CA GLY A 628 -19.82 -15.03 7.07
C GLY A 628 -19.64 -13.58 7.55
N THR A 629 -20.41 -13.19 8.57
CA THR A 629 -20.26 -11.88 9.24
C THR A 629 -19.01 -11.84 10.13
N LYS A 630 -18.32 -10.70 10.14
CA LYS A 630 -17.18 -10.45 11.04
C LYS A 630 -17.54 -10.43 12.53
N ALA A 631 -18.81 -10.40 12.89
CA ALA A 631 -19.25 -10.50 14.28
C ALA A 631 -19.16 -11.93 14.85
N PHE A 632 -19.04 -12.95 13.99
CA PHE A 632 -18.83 -14.34 14.39
C PHE A 632 -17.32 -14.64 14.54
N PRO A 633 -16.90 -15.44 15.54
CA PRO A 633 -15.48 -15.79 15.74
C PRO A 633 -14.84 -16.39 14.49
N LYS A 634 -13.58 -16.00 14.22
CA LYS A 634 -12.92 -16.38 12.96
C LYS A 634 -12.60 -17.87 12.87
N GLU A 635 -12.10 -18.49 13.94
CA GLU A 635 -11.55 -19.86 13.90
C GLU A 635 -12.07 -20.71 15.04
N ARG A 636 -12.61 -21.90 14.71
CA ARG A 636 -13.08 -22.89 15.68
C ARG A 636 -12.66 -24.28 15.27
N LEU A 637 -12.09 -25.03 16.22
CA LEU A 637 -11.67 -26.41 16.02
C LEU A 637 -12.38 -27.31 17.04
N GLU A 638 -12.93 -28.44 16.56
CA GLU A 638 -13.48 -29.51 17.37
C GLU A 638 -12.73 -30.82 17.07
N VAL A 639 -12.39 -31.55 18.12
CA VAL A 639 -11.64 -32.81 18.03
C VAL A 639 -12.38 -33.89 18.81
N PHE A 640 -12.75 -34.96 18.14
CA PHE A 640 -13.43 -36.11 18.71
C PHE A 640 -12.47 -37.31 18.71
N ALA A 641 -12.24 -37.89 19.88
CA ALA A 641 -11.28 -39.02 20.04
C ALA A 641 -11.65 -39.90 21.24
N ALA A 642 -11.84 -41.20 21.04
CA ALA A 642 -12.08 -42.18 22.08
C ALA A 642 -13.17 -41.78 23.10
N GLY A 643 -14.33 -41.31 22.63
CA GLY A 643 -15.46 -40.88 23.46
C GLY A 643 -15.29 -39.52 24.17
N ARG A 644 -14.27 -38.76 23.80
CA ARG A 644 -13.93 -37.45 24.38
C ARG A 644 -13.96 -36.36 23.32
N VAL A 645 -14.24 -35.13 23.73
CA VAL A 645 -14.27 -33.99 22.82
C VAL A 645 -13.37 -32.86 23.35
N LEU A 646 -12.64 -32.20 22.44
CA LEU A 646 -11.97 -30.91 22.68
C LEU A 646 -12.55 -29.88 21.75
N GLN A 647 -12.80 -28.67 22.26
CA GLN A 647 -13.31 -27.55 21.50
C GLN A 647 -12.44 -26.31 21.73
N LEU A 648 -11.85 -25.80 20.67
CA LEU A 648 -11.03 -24.59 20.65
C LEU A 648 -11.78 -23.47 19.96
N ASP A 649 -12.03 -22.38 20.67
CA ASP A 649 -12.66 -21.17 20.15
C ASP A 649 -11.62 -20.05 20.01
N ASN A 650 -11.38 -19.65 18.77
CA ASN A 650 -10.60 -18.47 18.36
C ASN A 650 -9.25 -18.32 19.07
N TYR A 651 -8.57 -19.41 19.41
CA TYR A 651 -7.30 -19.45 20.15
C TYR A 651 -7.31 -18.67 21.47
N ARG A 652 -8.50 -18.60 22.10
CA ARG A 652 -8.69 -17.98 23.42
C ARG A 652 -9.24 -18.94 24.45
N LYS A 653 -10.11 -19.86 24.04
CA LYS A 653 -10.78 -20.81 24.94
C LYS A 653 -10.66 -22.21 24.40
N LEU A 654 -10.06 -23.10 25.18
CA LEU A 654 -10.06 -24.53 24.94
C LEU A 654 -10.87 -25.21 26.06
N THR A 655 -11.87 -26.02 25.66
CA THR A 655 -12.73 -26.77 26.59
C THR A 655 -12.59 -28.26 26.30
N GLY A 656 -12.46 -29.08 27.33
CA GLY A 656 -12.43 -30.54 27.23
C GLY A 656 -13.70 -31.16 27.85
N PHE A 657 -14.28 -32.12 27.14
CA PHE A 657 -15.43 -32.89 27.58
C PHE A 657 -14.99 -34.38 27.69
N GLY A 658 -15.19 -34.99 28.84
CA GLY A 658 -14.81 -36.38 29.10
C GLY A 658 -13.30 -36.61 29.22
N TRP A 659 -12.44 -35.59 29.30
CA TRP A 659 -11.00 -35.74 29.42
C TRP A 659 -10.56 -35.84 30.89
N PRO A 660 -9.89 -36.91 31.29
CA PRO A 660 -9.32 -37.03 32.63
C PRO A 660 -8.29 -35.91 32.89
N GLY A 661 -8.47 -35.19 33.99
CA GLY A 661 -7.52 -34.14 34.39
C GLY A 661 -7.50 -32.89 33.56
N PHE A 662 -8.44 -32.71 32.58
CA PHE A 662 -8.51 -31.52 31.76
C PHE A 662 -9.96 -31.10 31.48
N THR A 663 -10.32 -29.88 31.88
CA THR A 663 -11.66 -29.29 31.63
C THR A 663 -11.60 -28.03 30.75
N LYS A 664 -10.65 -27.14 30.99
CA LYS A 664 -10.53 -25.90 30.22
C LYS A 664 -9.13 -25.28 30.29
N MET A 665 -8.77 -24.51 29.26
CA MET A 665 -7.61 -23.62 29.22
C MET A 665 -8.02 -22.32 28.49
N ASN A 666 -8.06 -21.21 29.22
CA ASN A 666 -8.44 -19.92 28.71
C ASN A 666 -7.22 -18.99 28.67
N LEU A 667 -7.07 -18.24 27.60
CA LEU A 667 -6.05 -17.19 27.51
C LEU A 667 -6.73 -15.81 27.58
N TRP A 668 -6.08 -14.89 28.27
CA TRP A 668 -6.49 -13.50 28.31
C TRP A 668 -6.48 -12.87 26.91
N ARG A 669 -5.45 -13.17 26.12
CA ARG A 669 -5.26 -12.73 24.75
C ARG A 669 -5.26 -13.91 23.79
N GLN A 670 -5.70 -13.67 22.55
CA GLN A 670 -5.55 -14.62 21.47
C GLN A 670 -4.05 -14.86 21.20
N ASP A 671 -3.67 -16.12 21.13
CA ASP A 671 -2.31 -16.52 20.75
C ASP A 671 -2.40 -17.63 19.68
N LYS A 672 -2.04 -17.27 18.45
CA LYS A 672 -2.01 -18.17 17.29
C LYS A 672 -0.62 -18.77 17.07
N GLY A 673 0.30 -18.62 18.01
CA GLY A 673 1.60 -19.28 18.02
C GLY A 673 2.72 -18.61 17.22
N GLN A 674 2.55 -17.36 16.72
CA GLN A 674 3.58 -16.70 15.91
C GLN A 674 4.93 -16.55 16.64
N LYS A 675 4.90 -16.09 17.90
CA LYS A 675 6.12 -15.96 18.70
C LYS A 675 6.79 -17.31 18.99
N ALA A 676 6.00 -18.34 19.31
CA ALA A 676 6.51 -19.67 19.55
C ALA A 676 7.07 -20.32 18.27
N CYS A 677 6.45 -20.06 17.11
CA CYS A 677 6.92 -20.49 15.80
C CYS A 677 8.30 -19.89 15.47
N ALA A 678 8.43 -18.55 15.57
CA ALA A 678 9.71 -17.87 15.34
C ALA A 678 10.78 -18.36 16.33
N LYS A 679 10.42 -18.50 17.62
CA LYS A 679 11.34 -19.00 18.65
C LYS A 679 11.83 -20.42 18.34
N ALA A 680 10.95 -21.33 17.96
CA ALA A 680 11.31 -22.70 17.62
C ALA A 680 12.32 -22.75 16.47
N PHE A 681 12.12 -21.91 15.44
CA PHE A 681 13.02 -21.81 14.31
C PHE A 681 14.40 -21.22 14.72
N VAL A 682 14.39 -20.07 15.45
CA VAL A 682 15.63 -19.44 15.92
C VAL A 682 16.41 -20.37 16.85
N ASP A 683 15.71 -21.10 17.75
CA ASP A 683 16.35 -22.09 18.63
C ASP A 683 16.99 -23.24 17.83
N ALA A 684 16.33 -23.75 16.80
CA ALA A 684 16.85 -24.81 15.95
C ALA A 684 18.10 -24.35 15.17
N VAL A 685 18.08 -23.17 14.60
CA VAL A 685 19.24 -22.56 13.90
C VAL A 685 20.41 -22.36 14.88
N SER A 686 20.14 -21.78 16.05
CA SER A 686 21.21 -21.41 17.01
C SER A 686 21.84 -22.62 17.70
N LYS A 687 21.10 -23.72 17.86
CA LYS A 687 21.55 -24.92 18.60
C LYS A 687 21.98 -26.06 17.68
N GLY A 688 21.84 -25.92 16.36
CA GLY A 688 22.09 -27.00 15.42
C GLY A 688 21.11 -28.17 15.59
N GLY A 689 19.83 -27.88 15.92
CA GLY A 689 18.80 -28.89 16.16
C GLY A 689 18.03 -29.29 14.90
N ALA A 690 17.15 -30.29 15.04
CA ALA A 690 16.24 -30.71 13.97
C ALA A 690 15.25 -29.58 13.62
N ALA A 691 14.82 -29.52 12.35
CA ALA A 691 13.81 -28.60 11.91
C ALA A 691 12.51 -28.76 12.74
N PRO A 692 11.89 -27.65 13.21
CA PRO A 692 10.66 -27.72 14.03
C PRO A 692 9.45 -28.29 13.30
N ILE A 693 9.45 -28.28 11.98
CA ILE A 693 8.51 -28.93 11.08
C ILE A 693 9.34 -29.79 10.12
N SER A 694 9.00 -31.06 9.98
CA SER A 694 9.76 -31.93 9.07
C SER A 694 9.53 -31.48 7.61
N ILE A 695 10.55 -31.70 6.78
CA ILE A 695 10.48 -31.26 5.38
C ILE A 695 9.42 -32.05 4.60
N GLU A 696 9.20 -33.29 4.98
CA GLU A 696 8.18 -34.16 4.40
C GLU A 696 6.78 -33.59 4.65
N GLU A 697 6.51 -33.10 5.88
CA GLU A 697 5.24 -32.42 6.19
C GLU A 697 5.07 -31.15 5.38
N ILE A 698 6.12 -30.33 5.25
CA ILE A 698 6.08 -29.09 4.49
C ILE A 698 5.72 -29.35 3.03
N PHE A 699 6.39 -30.31 2.39
CA PHE A 699 6.14 -30.67 0.99
C PHE A 699 4.78 -31.32 0.80
N GLU A 700 4.37 -32.23 1.72
CA GLU A 700 3.03 -32.83 1.72
C GLU A 700 1.94 -31.77 1.75
N ILE A 701 1.99 -30.84 2.70
CA ILE A 701 0.99 -29.77 2.85
C ILE A 701 0.95 -28.85 1.63
N SER A 702 2.11 -28.48 1.10
CA SER A 702 2.19 -27.64 -0.10
C SER A 702 1.56 -28.33 -1.31
N ARG A 703 1.88 -29.62 -1.54
CA ARG A 703 1.32 -30.41 -2.63
C ARG A 703 -0.19 -30.54 -2.52
N VAL A 704 -0.69 -30.97 -1.35
CA VAL A 704 -2.13 -31.13 -1.10
C VAL A 704 -2.87 -29.80 -1.25
N SER A 705 -2.28 -28.68 -0.81
CA SER A 705 -2.90 -27.36 -0.93
C SER A 705 -3.02 -26.92 -2.40
N ILE A 706 -2.00 -27.19 -3.23
CA ILE A 706 -2.04 -26.90 -4.67
C ILE A 706 -3.06 -27.80 -5.38
N GLU A 707 -3.08 -29.11 -5.07
CA GLU A 707 -4.07 -30.06 -5.62
C GLU A 707 -5.51 -29.64 -5.31
N ILE A 708 -5.80 -29.23 -4.07
CA ILE A 708 -7.13 -28.79 -3.65
C ILE A 708 -7.52 -27.48 -4.37
N ALA A 709 -6.58 -26.60 -4.66
CA ALA A 709 -6.87 -25.33 -5.31
C ALA A 709 -7.21 -25.47 -6.81
N GLN A 710 -6.65 -26.46 -7.47
CA GLN A 710 -6.98 -26.83 -8.86
C GLN A 710 -8.35 -27.51 -8.96
#